data_6f1abd068c565405e738d771111a5997
#
_entry.id   6f1abd068c565405e738d771111a5997
#
_cell.length_a   1.000
_cell.length_b   1.000
_cell.length_c   1.000
_cell.angle_alpha   90.00
_cell.angle_beta   90.00
_cell.angle_gamma   90.00
#
_symmetry.space_group_name_H-M   'P 1'
#
loop_
_entity.id
_entity.type
_entity.pdbx_description
1 polymer ?
#
loop_
_entity_poly.entity_id
_entity_poly.type
_entity_poly.pdbx_seq_one_letter_code
_entity_poly.pdbx_strand_id
1 'polypeptide(L)'
;MRLGVRLITGLIAGISLVTFLFARYQVRAEKQALRNDLETRVDALGQSLQQTAEPLLLTGLNRRLQIVIDELRSRQHLYGVAIYNAEGKPFLMTPNLDGQLNVTPAVVSAAISQDKSLPQTIDWRGTPLMIYAVPLHGHGEAGVIGGLALFADMNYIEAQQSKIWREAVTHVLAQVLLIVLITLLIVRWTVVRPMARTAQWLRAMRTGNFGPRPPEWRDNDDLFKPLAQEVTHLAKSLDAARASAAEEARLREAGESIWTAERLRVQVQNKLKNSSLLVVSNREPYMHVRRGKSLEAVVPASGLVTALEPILCACNGTWVAHGSGDADRETVDEHDHLSVPPDEPQYTLRRVWLSQEEEEGYYFGFANEGLWPLCHIAHIRPTFRAEDWARYQEVNLKFAEAVLCEMEGTSEPALLVQDYHFALLPRLVKEKRPDARVAIFWHIPWPNPEAFGICPWQRELLDGLLGADLIGFHIQAHCTNFLETIDRALECRIEWERFAVNRHDHLTEVKPFPISVACNGAQAKATTNPGGPTSPYLDRATLLKQHGVEATFMGIGVDRVDYTKGILERFLALERFLDKYPQYRGQFTLVQVAAPSRTRIRRYHELFAEVHSEAERINWKFESGKWKPIVLLERHHSHEEIARFYRSADVCLVTALHDGMNLVAKEFVAARDDDRGALILSGFTGASRELQDALLVNPYDIEQVADAIRYALEMDPVEREARMTRMRRVVRENNIYRWAADLIAELSEIRLEKEVSIGKA
;
A
#
# COMPACT_ATOMS: atom_id res chain seq x y z
N MET A 1 0.50 -16.98 12.31
CA MET A 1 0.45 -17.96 13.42
C MET A 1 -0.96 -18.36 13.83
N ARG A 2 -1.93 -17.44 14.03
CA ARG A 2 -3.31 -17.77 14.46
C ARG A 2 -4.14 -18.59 13.44
N LEU A 3 -3.95 -18.40 12.13
CA LEU A 3 -4.69 -19.14 11.09
C LEU A 3 -4.21 -20.59 10.98
N GLY A 4 -2.92 -20.86 11.02
CA GLY A 4 -2.35 -22.21 10.98
C GLY A 4 -2.76 -23.05 12.18
N VAL A 5 -2.78 -22.45 13.39
CA VAL A 5 -3.26 -23.13 14.59
C VAL A 5 -4.73 -23.50 14.49
N ARG A 6 -5.58 -22.61 13.93
CA ARG A 6 -7.01 -22.89 13.71
C ARG A 6 -7.25 -24.01 12.69
N LEU A 7 -6.48 -24.06 11.61
CA LEU A 7 -6.58 -25.13 10.61
C LEU A 7 -6.14 -26.47 11.19
N ILE A 8 -5.04 -26.51 11.92
CA ILE A 8 -4.54 -27.73 12.57
C ILE A 8 -5.52 -28.23 13.64
N THR A 9 -6.04 -27.35 14.49
CA THR A 9 -7.06 -27.71 15.48
C THR A 9 -8.36 -28.18 14.84
N GLY A 10 -8.79 -27.56 13.73
CA GLY A 10 -9.95 -28.00 12.97
C GLY A 10 -9.76 -29.37 12.33
N LEU A 11 -8.59 -29.66 11.77
CA LEU A 11 -8.27 -30.97 11.19
C LEU A 11 -8.22 -32.07 12.25
N ILE A 12 -7.57 -31.82 13.39
CA ILE A 12 -7.52 -32.77 14.53
C ILE A 12 -8.94 -33.02 15.06
N ALA A 13 -9.76 -32.00 15.26
CA ALA A 13 -11.13 -32.12 15.72
C ALA A 13 -11.99 -32.90 14.71
N GLY A 14 -11.86 -32.64 13.42
CA GLY A 14 -12.58 -33.38 12.38
C GLY A 14 -12.23 -34.85 12.32
N ILE A 15 -10.96 -35.22 12.35
CA ILE A 15 -10.50 -36.61 12.33
C ILE A 15 -10.94 -37.35 13.64
N SER A 16 -10.81 -36.69 14.80
CA SER A 16 -11.24 -37.22 16.07
C SER A 16 -12.76 -37.52 16.10
N LEU A 17 -13.57 -36.64 15.53
CA LEU A 17 -15.02 -36.80 15.44
C LEU A 17 -15.37 -37.98 14.53
N VAL A 18 -14.76 -38.11 13.37
CA VAL A 18 -14.99 -39.24 12.45
C VAL A 18 -14.61 -40.57 13.11
N THR A 19 -13.46 -40.63 13.76
CA THR A 19 -12.98 -41.86 14.45
C THR A 19 -13.90 -42.22 15.61
N PHE A 20 -14.38 -41.24 16.37
CA PHE A 20 -15.35 -41.49 17.45
C PHE A 20 -16.69 -41.99 16.93
N LEU A 21 -17.20 -41.41 15.83
CA LEU A 21 -18.45 -41.89 15.21
C LEU A 21 -18.31 -43.31 14.67
N PHE A 22 -17.17 -43.64 14.08
CA PHE A 22 -16.86 -44.97 13.59
C PHE A 22 -16.77 -46.00 14.75
N ALA A 23 -16.08 -45.68 15.84
CA ALA A 23 -16.01 -46.49 17.02
C ALA A 23 -17.41 -46.78 17.63
N ARG A 24 -18.26 -45.75 17.72
CA ARG A 24 -19.64 -45.86 18.15
C ARG A 24 -20.48 -46.78 17.25
N TYR A 25 -20.27 -46.69 15.93
CA TYR A 25 -20.93 -47.58 14.96
C TYR A 25 -20.48 -49.03 15.17
N GLN A 26 -19.17 -49.28 15.29
CA GLN A 26 -18.60 -50.62 15.49
C GLN A 26 -19.12 -51.28 16.76
N VAL A 27 -19.14 -50.54 17.90
CA VAL A 27 -19.69 -51.08 19.16
C VAL A 27 -21.17 -51.45 19.03
N ARG A 28 -21.98 -50.67 18.32
CA ARG A 28 -23.39 -50.98 18.06
C ARG A 28 -23.56 -52.24 17.20
N ALA A 29 -22.77 -52.36 16.14
CA ALA A 29 -22.81 -53.51 15.24
C ALA A 29 -22.43 -54.80 15.96
N GLU A 30 -21.38 -54.77 16.79
CA GLU A 30 -20.94 -55.93 17.60
C GLU A 30 -21.99 -56.35 18.61
N LYS A 31 -22.63 -55.39 19.32
CA LYS A 31 -23.74 -55.70 20.25
C LYS A 31 -24.89 -56.37 19.54
N GLN A 32 -25.25 -55.94 18.36
CA GLN A 32 -26.34 -56.55 17.59
C GLN A 32 -25.97 -57.96 17.12
N ALA A 33 -24.71 -58.18 16.73
CA ALA A 33 -24.21 -59.49 16.32
C ALA A 33 -24.26 -60.49 17.47
N LEU A 34 -23.79 -60.07 18.66
CA LEU A 34 -23.86 -60.94 19.87
C LEU A 34 -25.29 -61.29 20.28
N ARG A 35 -26.21 -60.33 20.12
CA ARG A 35 -27.63 -60.59 20.41
C ARG A 35 -28.24 -61.59 19.43
N ASN A 36 -27.99 -61.46 18.16
CA ASN A 36 -28.48 -62.38 17.13
C ASN A 36 -27.90 -63.81 17.31
N ASP A 37 -26.60 -63.89 17.68
CA ASP A 37 -25.96 -65.19 17.98
C ASP A 37 -26.63 -65.88 19.18
N LEU A 38 -26.95 -65.13 20.25
CA LEU A 38 -27.67 -65.66 21.40
C LEU A 38 -29.06 -66.16 21.01
N GLU A 39 -29.83 -65.36 20.25
CA GLU A 39 -31.15 -65.71 19.73
C GLU A 39 -31.10 -67.05 18.94
N THR A 40 -30.14 -67.19 18.04
CA THR A 40 -29.96 -68.37 17.21
C THR A 40 -29.64 -69.64 18.07
N ARG A 41 -28.79 -69.45 19.07
CA ARG A 41 -28.41 -70.56 19.97
C ARG A 41 -29.58 -70.97 20.84
N VAL A 42 -30.34 -70.05 21.38
CA VAL A 42 -31.49 -70.32 22.23
C VAL A 42 -32.63 -70.92 21.40
N ASP A 43 -32.84 -70.48 20.16
CA ASP A 43 -33.80 -71.12 19.23
C ASP A 43 -33.45 -72.57 18.96
N ALA A 44 -32.18 -72.87 18.60
CA ALA A 44 -31.75 -74.25 18.38
C ALA A 44 -31.92 -75.15 19.63
N LEU A 45 -31.64 -74.60 20.81
CA LEU A 45 -31.89 -75.31 22.07
C LEU A 45 -33.40 -75.55 22.36
N GLY A 46 -34.21 -74.48 22.04
CA GLY A 46 -35.67 -74.59 22.19
C GLY A 46 -36.28 -75.68 21.32
N GLN A 47 -35.88 -75.75 20.05
CA GLN A 47 -36.31 -76.78 19.12
C GLN A 47 -35.86 -78.18 19.55
N SER A 48 -34.62 -78.33 20.03
CA SER A 48 -34.10 -79.62 20.55
C SER A 48 -34.86 -80.10 21.81
N LEU A 49 -35.17 -79.14 22.70
CA LEU A 49 -35.95 -79.41 23.90
C LEU A 49 -37.41 -79.69 23.59
N GLN A 50 -38.01 -79.04 22.65
CA GLN A 50 -39.37 -79.30 22.18
C GLN A 50 -39.53 -80.79 21.79
N GLN A 51 -38.62 -81.21 20.89
CA GLN A 51 -38.61 -82.64 20.44
C GLN A 51 -38.45 -83.64 21.57
N THR A 52 -37.78 -83.28 22.63
CA THR A 52 -37.58 -84.18 23.81
C THR A 52 -38.72 -84.07 24.83
N ALA A 53 -39.28 -82.89 25.03
CA ALA A 53 -40.31 -82.61 26.02
C ALA A 53 -41.71 -83.10 25.59
N GLU A 54 -42.07 -82.94 24.33
CA GLU A 54 -43.39 -83.38 23.81
C GLU A 54 -43.71 -84.85 24.05
N PRO A 55 -42.83 -85.84 23.72
CA PRO A 55 -43.10 -87.22 23.99
C PRO A 55 -43.19 -87.57 25.49
N LEU A 56 -42.33 -86.88 26.32
CA LEU A 56 -42.29 -87.15 27.77
C LEU A 56 -43.53 -86.58 28.48
N LEU A 57 -44.05 -85.46 28.04
CA LEU A 57 -45.30 -84.85 28.53
C LEU A 57 -46.50 -85.73 28.23
N LEU A 58 -46.60 -86.28 27.01
CA LEU A 58 -47.68 -87.13 26.55
C LEU A 58 -47.73 -88.51 27.25
N THR A 59 -46.55 -88.99 27.64
CA THR A 59 -46.45 -90.32 28.38
C THR A 59 -46.53 -90.16 29.89
N GLY A 60 -46.74 -88.90 30.41
CA GLY A 60 -46.87 -88.67 31.85
C GLY A 60 -45.58 -88.88 32.67
N LEU A 61 -44.42 -88.96 32.00
CA LEU A 61 -43.11 -89.20 32.64
C LEU A 61 -42.49 -87.96 33.25
N ASN A 62 -43.22 -87.21 34.05
CA ASN A 62 -42.83 -85.87 34.57
C ASN A 62 -41.50 -85.90 35.34
N ARG A 63 -41.17 -87.04 36.01
CA ARG A 63 -39.89 -87.14 36.73
C ARG A 63 -38.66 -87.24 35.82
N ARG A 64 -38.82 -87.82 34.65
CA ARG A 64 -37.76 -87.84 33.62
C ARG A 64 -37.60 -86.48 32.95
N LEU A 65 -38.72 -85.80 32.68
CA LEU A 65 -38.68 -84.44 32.10
C LEU A 65 -38.03 -83.46 33.06
N GLN A 66 -38.26 -83.56 34.38
CA GLN A 66 -37.57 -82.67 35.34
C GLN A 66 -36.06 -82.95 35.35
N ILE A 67 -35.59 -84.19 35.25
CA ILE A 67 -34.14 -84.49 35.16
C ILE A 67 -33.52 -83.89 33.92
N VAL A 68 -34.18 -83.93 32.76
CA VAL A 68 -33.70 -83.30 31.49
C VAL A 68 -33.60 -81.78 31.62
N ILE A 69 -34.61 -81.18 32.24
CA ILE A 69 -34.63 -79.73 32.46
C ILE A 69 -33.52 -79.28 33.43
N ASP A 70 -33.30 -80.08 34.52
CA ASP A 70 -32.26 -79.76 35.49
C ASP A 70 -30.84 -79.99 34.97
N GLU A 71 -30.64 -80.98 34.08
CA GLU A 71 -29.34 -81.25 33.43
C GLU A 71 -28.94 -80.14 32.45
N LEU A 72 -29.88 -79.48 31.85
CA LEU A 72 -29.66 -78.34 30.95
C LEU A 72 -29.23 -77.06 31.66
N ARG A 73 -29.46 -76.95 32.96
CA ARG A 73 -28.97 -75.84 33.79
C ARG A 73 -27.44 -75.69 33.76
N SER A 74 -26.72 -76.79 33.55
CA SER A 74 -25.23 -76.73 33.48
C SER A 74 -24.67 -76.21 32.17
N ARG A 75 -25.50 -75.90 31.15
CA ARG A 75 -25.07 -75.39 29.91
C ARG A 75 -24.85 -73.85 29.99
N GLN A 76 -23.79 -73.37 29.35
CA GLN A 76 -23.40 -71.99 29.41
C GLN A 76 -24.53 -71.05 28.96
N HIS A 77 -24.77 -70.01 29.76
CA HIS A 77 -25.69 -68.89 29.49
C HIS A 77 -27.17 -69.14 29.62
N LEU A 78 -27.61 -70.38 30.09
CA LEU A 78 -29.00 -70.61 30.45
C LEU A 78 -29.20 -70.27 31.92
N TYR A 79 -30.14 -69.34 32.22
CA TYR A 79 -30.57 -68.99 33.56
C TYR A 79 -31.55 -70.06 34.13
N GLY A 80 -32.42 -70.54 33.28
CA GLY A 80 -33.38 -71.56 33.66
C GLY A 80 -34.31 -71.96 32.51
N VAL A 81 -35.11 -73.03 32.77
CA VAL A 81 -36.11 -73.51 31.82
C VAL A 81 -37.41 -73.71 32.58
N ALA A 82 -38.53 -73.37 31.97
CA ALA A 82 -39.86 -73.59 32.53
C ALA A 82 -40.84 -74.20 31.49
N ILE A 83 -41.67 -75.07 31.84
CA ILE A 83 -42.76 -75.66 31.03
C ILE A 83 -44.09 -75.22 31.61
N TYR A 84 -44.94 -74.73 30.74
CA TYR A 84 -46.29 -74.26 31.06
C TYR A 84 -47.35 -75.17 30.39
N ASN A 85 -48.51 -75.33 31.03
CA ASN A 85 -49.65 -76.06 30.46
C ASN A 85 -50.37 -75.14 29.40
N ALA A 86 -51.38 -75.69 28.73
CA ALA A 86 -52.19 -75.00 27.76
C ALA A 86 -52.90 -73.73 28.29
N GLU A 87 -53.15 -73.68 29.61
CA GLU A 87 -53.74 -72.51 30.30
C GLU A 87 -52.67 -71.47 30.68
N GLY A 88 -51.41 -71.75 30.39
CA GLY A 88 -50.28 -70.84 30.70
C GLY A 88 -49.79 -70.96 32.14
N LYS A 89 -50.32 -71.96 32.99
CA LYS A 89 -49.82 -72.13 34.33
C LYS A 89 -48.51 -72.93 34.35
N PRO A 90 -47.54 -72.58 35.17
CA PRO A 90 -46.29 -73.32 35.25
C PRO A 90 -46.52 -74.76 35.72
N PHE A 91 -45.94 -75.67 34.96
CA PHE A 91 -46.09 -77.11 35.22
C PHE A 91 -44.82 -77.74 35.77
N LEU A 92 -43.67 -77.41 35.19
CA LEU A 92 -42.34 -77.83 35.63
C LEU A 92 -41.36 -76.64 35.41
N MET A 93 -40.44 -76.45 36.32
CA MET A 93 -39.42 -75.39 36.15
C MET A 93 -38.13 -75.78 36.90
N THR A 94 -37.03 -75.13 36.46
CA THR A 94 -35.74 -75.33 37.15
C THR A 94 -35.78 -74.65 38.53
N PRO A 95 -35.01 -75.12 39.50
CA PRO A 95 -35.04 -74.58 40.87
C PRO A 95 -34.74 -73.12 41.02
N ASN A 96 -34.03 -72.55 40.06
CA ASN A 96 -33.72 -71.10 40.05
C ASN A 96 -34.95 -70.26 39.76
N LEU A 97 -35.94 -70.80 39.09
CA LEU A 97 -37.18 -70.10 38.69
C LEU A 97 -38.32 -70.45 39.66
N ASP A 98 -38.15 -71.50 40.40
CA ASP A 98 -39.18 -71.99 41.34
C ASP A 98 -39.45 -71.05 42.51
N GLY A 99 -40.71 -70.73 42.74
CA GLY A 99 -41.14 -69.74 43.75
C GLY A 99 -40.93 -68.30 43.39
N GLN A 100 -40.33 -68.02 42.22
CA GLN A 100 -40.04 -66.67 41.76
C GLN A 100 -40.91 -66.19 40.61
N LEU A 101 -41.48 -67.10 39.82
CA LEU A 101 -42.37 -66.82 38.69
C LEU A 101 -43.83 -67.10 39.08
N ASN A 102 -44.45 -66.14 39.78
CA ASN A 102 -45.87 -66.22 40.14
C ASN A 102 -46.83 -65.83 39.02
N VAL A 103 -46.29 -65.26 37.96
CA VAL A 103 -47.05 -64.76 36.78
C VAL A 103 -46.39 -65.30 35.52
N THR A 104 -47.18 -65.88 34.64
CA THR A 104 -46.70 -66.32 33.31
C THR A 104 -46.18 -65.22 32.52
N PRO A 105 -44.95 -65.26 31.97
CA PRO A 105 -44.45 -64.27 31.08
C PRO A 105 -45.36 -64.11 29.86
N ALA A 106 -45.65 -62.84 29.45
CA ALA A 106 -46.55 -62.55 28.34
C ALA A 106 -46.15 -63.24 27.04
N VAL A 107 -44.83 -63.42 26.82
CA VAL A 107 -44.32 -64.09 25.61
C VAL A 107 -44.69 -65.55 25.56
N VAL A 108 -44.84 -66.27 26.74
CA VAL A 108 -45.23 -67.67 26.79
C VAL A 108 -46.71 -67.83 26.41
N SER A 109 -47.56 -66.97 26.95
CA SER A 109 -48.97 -66.93 26.57
C SER A 109 -49.17 -66.56 25.07
N ALA A 110 -48.34 -65.69 24.59
CA ALA A 110 -48.35 -65.29 23.14
C ALA A 110 -47.85 -66.45 22.25
N ALA A 111 -46.79 -67.17 22.66
CA ALA A 111 -46.29 -68.34 21.92
C ALA A 111 -47.31 -69.51 21.86
N ILE A 112 -48.02 -69.79 22.97
CA ILE A 112 -49.08 -70.75 23.00
C ILE A 112 -50.27 -70.39 22.13
N SER A 113 -50.71 -69.10 22.18
CA SER A 113 -51.90 -68.67 21.45
C SER A 113 -51.66 -68.46 19.93
N GLN A 114 -50.39 -68.06 19.52
CA GLN A 114 -50.01 -67.83 18.12
C GLN A 114 -49.41 -69.07 17.44
N ASP A 115 -49.18 -70.14 18.21
CA ASP A 115 -48.48 -71.31 17.71
C ASP A 115 -47.13 -71.00 17.05
N LYS A 116 -46.36 -70.16 17.71
CA LYS A 116 -45.08 -69.63 17.13
C LYS A 116 -44.06 -69.37 18.23
N SER A 117 -42.83 -69.77 17.99
CA SER A 117 -41.72 -69.41 18.90
C SER A 117 -41.45 -67.88 18.88
N LEU A 118 -41.34 -67.27 20.07
CA LEU A 118 -41.23 -65.88 20.26
C LEU A 118 -40.12 -65.54 21.28
N PRO A 119 -39.19 -64.63 20.94
CA PRO A 119 -38.24 -64.07 21.88
C PRO A 119 -38.78 -62.78 22.55
N GLN A 120 -38.46 -62.63 23.83
CA GLN A 120 -38.71 -61.40 24.59
C GLN A 120 -37.56 -61.11 25.55
N THR A 121 -37.08 -59.86 25.56
CA THR A 121 -36.07 -59.42 26.56
C THR A 121 -36.80 -58.77 27.73
N ILE A 122 -36.48 -59.18 28.95
CA ILE A 122 -37.01 -58.62 30.20
C ILE A 122 -35.83 -58.22 31.11
N ASP A 123 -36.03 -57.24 31.96
CA ASP A 123 -35.15 -56.99 33.10
C ASP A 123 -35.69 -57.71 34.31
N TRP A 124 -34.97 -58.76 34.74
CA TRP A 124 -35.32 -59.57 35.89
C TRP A 124 -34.44 -59.21 37.09
N ARG A 125 -34.94 -58.34 37.97
CA ARG A 125 -34.21 -57.86 39.17
C ARG A 125 -32.82 -57.29 38.90
N GLY A 126 -32.71 -56.49 37.84
CA GLY A 126 -31.43 -55.88 37.41
C GLY A 126 -30.56 -56.84 36.59
N THR A 127 -31.06 -58.00 36.19
CA THR A 127 -30.39 -58.94 35.28
C THR A 127 -31.15 -58.96 33.95
N PRO A 128 -30.56 -58.55 32.87
CA PRO A 128 -31.21 -58.62 31.55
C PRO A 128 -31.29 -60.09 31.10
N LEU A 129 -32.49 -60.63 31.01
CA LEU A 129 -32.75 -61.98 30.56
C LEU A 129 -33.50 -61.94 29.21
N MET A 130 -33.16 -62.90 28.34
CA MET A 130 -33.92 -63.15 27.14
C MET A 130 -34.79 -64.41 27.42
N ILE A 131 -36.10 -64.27 27.31
CA ILE A 131 -37.05 -65.40 27.37
C ILE A 131 -37.35 -65.79 25.93
N TYR A 132 -37.12 -67.06 25.63
CA TYR A 132 -37.50 -67.63 24.33
C TYR A 132 -38.59 -68.68 24.60
N ALA A 133 -39.80 -68.40 24.13
CA ALA A 133 -40.95 -69.23 24.33
C ALA A 133 -41.25 -70.05 23.06
N VAL A 134 -41.40 -71.37 23.26
CA VAL A 134 -41.66 -72.33 22.16
C VAL A 134 -42.97 -73.10 22.51
N PRO A 135 -43.94 -73.15 21.57
CA PRO A 135 -45.17 -73.96 21.79
C PRO A 135 -44.87 -75.46 21.80
N LEU A 136 -45.59 -76.20 22.60
CA LEU A 136 -45.47 -77.67 22.69
C LEU A 136 -46.78 -78.34 22.16
N HIS A 137 -46.63 -79.38 21.31
CA HIS A 137 -47.73 -80.00 20.57
C HIS A 137 -48.06 -81.40 21.06
N GLY A 138 -49.33 -81.79 20.93
CA GLY A 138 -49.80 -83.13 21.19
C GLY A 138 -49.72 -84.05 19.94
N HIS A 139 -49.93 -85.36 20.12
CA HIS A 139 -50.00 -86.27 18.96
C HIS A 139 -51.25 -86.02 18.10
N GLY A 140 -51.11 -85.96 16.79
CA GLY A 140 -52.20 -85.83 15.84
C GLY A 140 -52.80 -84.40 15.79
N GLU A 141 -54.11 -84.29 15.59
CA GLU A 141 -54.80 -83.00 15.51
C GLU A 141 -55.00 -82.27 16.85
N ALA A 142 -54.43 -82.78 17.92
CA ALA A 142 -54.48 -82.13 19.22
C ALA A 142 -53.53 -80.89 19.21
N GLY A 143 -54.07 -79.71 19.14
CA GLY A 143 -53.36 -78.43 19.08
C GLY A 143 -52.27 -78.22 20.13
N VAL A 144 -51.88 -77.02 20.41
CA VAL A 144 -50.84 -76.68 21.37
C VAL A 144 -51.25 -77.12 22.78
N ILE A 145 -50.47 -78.06 23.42
CA ILE A 145 -50.70 -78.60 24.76
C ILE A 145 -50.02 -77.83 25.89
N GLY A 146 -49.12 -76.92 25.55
CA GLY A 146 -48.38 -76.06 26.48
C GLY A 146 -47.29 -75.20 25.85
N GLY A 147 -46.44 -74.61 26.65
CA GLY A 147 -45.32 -73.81 26.20
C GLY A 147 -44.06 -74.09 26.99
N LEU A 148 -42.94 -74.11 26.30
CA LEU A 148 -41.59 -74.17 26.84
C LEU A 148 -40.96 -72.81 26.87
N ALA A 149 -40.44 -72.38 27.99
CA ALA A 149 -39.70 -71.10 28.07
C ALA A 149 -38.23 -71.29 28.49
N LEU A 150 -37.34 -70.82 27.71
CA LEU A 150 -35.91 -70.78 27.98
C LEU A 150 -35.51 -69.39 28.45
N PHE A 151 -34.86 -69.29 29.59
CA PHE A 151 -34.35 -68.04 30.15
C PHE A 151 -32.84 -68.00 29.93
N ALA A 152 -32.35 -67.06 29.08
CA ALA A 152 -30.94 -66.88 28.78
C ALA A 152 -30.40 -65.65 29.45
N ASP A 153 -29.23 -65.71 30.05
CA ASP A 153 -28.54 -64.62 30.71
C ASP A 153 -27.83 -63.71 29.67
N MET A 154 -28.14 -62.43 29.67
CA MET A 154 -27.54 -61.41 28.77
C MET A 154 -26.42 -60.60 29.44
N ASN A 155 -26.08 -60.83 30.72
CA ASN A 155 -25.04 -60.06 31.43
C ASN A 155 -23.67 -60.14 30.73
N TYR A 156 -23.36 -61.26 30.09
CA TYR A 156 -22.09 -61.40 29.38
C TYR A 156 -21.97 -60.46 28.19
N ILE A 157 -23.10 -60.06 27.56
CA ILE A 157 -23.13 -59.09 26.46
C ILE A 157 -22.73 -57.68 26.98
N GLU A 158 -23.23 -57.32 28.18
CA GLU A 158 -22.86 -56.05 28.82
C GLU A 158 -21.39 -56.00 29.26
N ALA A 159 -20.91 -57.10 29.84
CA ALA A 159 -19.52 -57.27 30.24
C ALA A 159 -18.59 -57.21 29.01
N GLN A 160 -18.96 -57.89 27.92
CA GLN A 160 -18.21 -57.86 26.67
C GLN A 160 -18.22 -56.42 26.04
N GLN A 161 -19.37 -55.76 26.15
CA GLN A 161 -19.49 -54.36 25.67
C GLN A 161 -18.52 -53.41 26.36
N SER A 162 -18.31 -53.54 27.67
CA SER A 162 -17.38 -52.70 28.43
C SER A 162 -15.92 -52.93 28.01
N LYS A 163 -15.57 -54.15 27.61
CA LYS A 163 -14.24 -54.50 27.10
C LYS A 163 -14.03 -53.91 25.72
N ILE A 164 -15.00 -54.05 24.81
CA ILE A 164 -14.97 -53.50 23.46
C ILE A 164 -14.85 -51.96 23.51
N TRP A 165 -15.60 -51.29 24.41
CA TRP A 165 -15.49 -49.85 24.60
C TRP A 165 -14.09 -49.41 25.04
N ARG A 166 -13.47 -50.12 26.00
CA ARG A 166 -12.09 -49.78 26.45
C ARG A 166 -11.09 -49.95 25.33
N GLU A 167 -11.16 -51.01 24.55
CA GLU A 167 -10.29 -51.26 23.41
C GLU A 167 -10.50 -50.17 22.33
N ALA A 168 -11.74 -49.84 21.99
CA ALA A 168 -12.05 -48.78 21.03
C ALA A 168 -11.53 -47.42 21.47
N VAL A 169 -11.70 -47.04 22.74
CA VAL A 169 -11.21 -45.79 23.30
C VAL A 169 -9.68 -45.74 23.29
N THR A 170 -8.98 -46.83 23.63
CA THR A 170 -7.51 -46.85 23.58
C THR A 170 -6.99 -46.76 22.18
N HIS A 171 -7.63 -47.38 21.19
CA HIS A 171 -7.26 -47.23 19.77
C HIS A 171 -7.46 -45.78 19.25
N VAL A 172 -8.60 -45.15 19.59
CA VAL A 172 -8.88 -43.76 19.23
C VAL A 172 -7.83 -42.82 19.83
N LEU A 173 -7.50 -42.99 21.10
CA LEU A 173 -6.47 -42.18 21.78
C LEU A 173 -5.09 -42.33 21.12
N ALA A 174 -4.70 -43.58 20.82
CA ALA A 174 -3.42 -43.85 20.15
C ALA A 174 -3.36 -43.22 18.75
N GLN A 175 -4.45 -43.32 17.98
CA GLN A 175 -4.54 -42.68 16.64
C GLN A 175 -4.47 -41.18 16.72
N VAL A 176 -5.22 -40.55 17.64
CA VAL A 176 -5.17 -39.09 17.83
C VAL A 176 -3.77 -38.63 18.22
N LEU A 177 -3.12 -39.31 19.15
CA LEU A 177 -1.75 -38.99 19.56
C LEU A 177 -0.76 -39.09 18.40
N LEU A 178 -0.87 -40.16 17.59
CA LEU A 178 -0.04 -40.37 16.41
C LEU A 178 -0.23 -39.24 15.36
N ILE A 179 -1.48 -38.88 15.08
CA ILE A 179 -1.80 -37.80 14.13
C ILE A 179 -1.24 -36.47 14.62
N VAL A 180 -1.40 -36.15 15.91
CA VAL A 180 -0.83 -34.92 16.50
C VAL A 180 0.68 -34.93 16.38
N LEU A 181 1.35 -36.02 16.67
CA LEU A 181 2.80 -36.15 16.57
C LEU A 181 3.29 -35.95 15.12
N ILE A 182 2.67 -36.63 14.17
CA ILE A 182 3.01 -36.52 12.74
C ILE A 182 2.79 -35.07 12.28
N THR A 183 1.65 -34.47 12.62
CA THR A 183 1.34 -33.09 12.25
C THR A 183 2.37 -32.09 12.82
N LEU A 184 2.74 -32.26 14.08
CA LEU A 184 3.78 -31.41 14.71
C LEU A 184 5.16 -31.60 14.03
N LEU A 185 5.51 -32.82 13.65
CA LEU A 185 6.75 -33.07 12.91
C LEU A 185 6.72 -32.45 11.53
N ILE A 186 5.62 -32.58 10.78
CA ILE A 186 5.47 -31.97 9.47
C ILE A 186 5.60 -30.44 9.60
N VAL A 187 4.82 -29.80 10.48
CA VAL A 187 4.88 -28.33 10.67
C VAL A 187 6.27 -27.87 11.11
N ARG A 188 6.93 -28.62 11.99
CA ARG A 188 8.29 -28.30 12.42
C ARG A 188 9.30 -28.36 11.26
N TRP A 189 9.15 -29.32 10.35
CA TRP A 189 10.11 -29.52 9.25
C TRP A 189 9.82 -28.65 8.03
N THR A 190 8.54 -28.46 7.68
CA THR A 190 8.13 -27.70 6.49
C THR A 190 7.98 -26.21 6.70
N VAL A 191 7.68 -25.75 7.93
CA VAL A 191 7.42 -24.33 8.21
C VAL A 191 8.41 -23.73 9.21
N VAL A 192 8.53 -24.32 10.41
CA VAL A 192 9.27 -23.67 11.50
C VAL A 192 10.78 -23.64 11.26
N ARG A 193 11.36 -24.74 10.79
CA ARG A 193 12.81 -24.79 10.49
C ARG A 193 13.24 -23.88 9.35
N PRO A 194 12.58 -23.83 8.19
CA PRO A 194 12.90 -22.87 7.13
C PRO A 194 12.76 -21.42 7.59
N MET A 195 11.66 -21.07 8.27
CA MET A 195 11.47 -19.70 8.81
C MET A 195 12.56 -19.31 9.82
N ALA A 196 12.95 -20.22 10.70
CA ALA A 196 14.02 -19.94 11.67
C ALA A 196 15.37 -19.69 11.00
N ARG A 197 15.71 -20.47 9.94
CA ARG A 197 16.93 -20.28 9.15
C ARG A 197 16.93 -18.95 8.41
N THR A 198 15.80 -18.58 7.79
CA THR A 198 15.64 -17.29 7.11
C THR A 198 15.78 -16.12 8.09
N ALA A 199 15.15 -16.24 9.26
CA ALA A 199 15.25 -15.22 10.31
C ALA A 199 16.66 -15.08 10.90
N GLN A 200 17.39 -16.17 11.06
CA GLN A 200 18.79 -16.14 11.51
C GLN A 200 19.70 -15.52 10.46
N TRP A 201 19.49 -15.83 9.19
CA TRP A 201 20.24 -15.25 8.09
C TRP A 201 19.99 -13.75 7.94
N LEU A 202 18.72 -13.29 8.05
CA LEU A 202 18.35 -11.87 8.08
C LEU A 202 18.97 -11.13 9.28
N ARG A 203 19.05 -11.78 10.45
CA ARG A 203 19.71 -11.19 11.62
C ARG A 203 21.23 -11.07 11.42
N ALA A 204 21.87 -12.06 10.84
CA ALA A 204 23.29 -12.02 10.51
C ALA A 204 23.61 -10.91 9.50
N MET A 205 22.76 -10.70 8.50
CA MET A 205 22.85 -9.57 7.57
C MET A 205 22.74 -8.22 8.28
N ARG A 206 21.81 -8.09 9.23
CA ARG A 206 21.63 -6.83 9.98
C ARG A 206 22.85 -6.48 10.85
N THR A 207 23.59 -7.47 11.33
CA THR A 207 24.78 -7.28 12.17
C THR A 207 26.08 -7.17 11.38
N GLY A 208 26.04 -7.15 10.03
CA GLY A 208 27.24 -6.98 9.20
C GLY A 208 28.15 -8.20 9.11
N ASN A 209 27.77 -9.32 9.71
CA ASN A 209 28.53 -10.56 9.65
C ASN A 209 28.09 -11.37 8.45
N PHE A 210 28.77 -11.21 7.33
CA PHE A 210 28.53 -11.98 6.10
C PHE A 210 29.01 -13.43 6.28
N GLY A 211 28.14 -14.25 6.85
CA GLY A 211 28.28 -15.71 6.80
C GLY A 211 27.98 -16.27 5.40
N PRO A 212 28.27 -17.54 5.13
CA PRO A 212 28.26 -18.11 3.78
C PRO A 212 26.87 -18.02 3.15
N ARG A 213 26.90 -18.09 1.80
CA ARG A 213 25.79 -18.12 0.81
C ARG A 213 24.35 -18.29 1.36
N PRO A 214 23.36 -17.66 0.73
CA PRO A 214 21.94 -17.89 1.10
C PRO A 214 21.69 -19.40 1.25
N PRO A 215 20.90 -19.82 2.25
CA PRO A 215 20.62 -21.24 2.44
C PRO A 215 20.15 -21.85 1.12
N GLU A 216 20.88 -22.86 0.64
CA GLU A 216 20.46 -23.63 -0.55
C GLU A 216 19.10 -24.26 -0.25
N TRP A 217 18.07 -23.74 -0.87
CA TRP A 217 16.73 -24.30 -0.83
C TRP A 217 16.74 -25.53 -1.74
N ARG A 218 16.42 -26.70 -1.17
CA ARG A 218 16.24 -27.89 -1.96
C ARG A 218 15.09 -27.70 -2.94
N ASP A 219 15.20 -28.19 -4.15
CA ASP A 219 14.23 -28.04 -5.25
C ASP A 219 12.77 -28.49 -4.94
N ASN A 220 12.50 -29.00 -3.74
CA ASN A 220 11.19 -29.50 -3.34
C ASN A 220 10.37 -28.52 -2.46
N ASP A 221 10.84 -27.30 -2.22
CA ASP A 221 10.14 -26.33 -1.35
C ASP A 221 9.40 -25.26 -2.18
N ASP A 222 8.49 -25.68 -3.06
CA ASP A 222 7.71 -24.79 -3.94
C ASP A 222 6.91 -23.70 -3.19
N LEU A 223 6.52 -23.97 -1.94
CA LEU A 223 5.75 -23.03 -1.11
C LEU A 223 6.55 -21.79 -0.65
N PHE A 224 7.86 -21.85 -0.56
CA PHE A 224 8.73 -20.78 -0.08
C PHE A 224 9.62 -20.16 -1.14
N LYS A 225 9.57 -20.67 -2.36
CA LYS A 225 10.37 -20.19 -3.50
C LYS A 225 10.13 -18.70 -3.81
N PRO A 226 8.88 -18.18 -3.81
CA PRO A 226 8.62 -16.75 -3.98
C PRO A 226 9.20 -15.91 -2.84
N LEU A 227 9.05 -16.37 -1.60
CA LEU A 227 9.60 -15.68 -0.42
C LEU A 227 11.13 -15.68 -0.43
N ALA A 228 11.76 -16.79 -0.84
CA ALA A 228 13.21 -16.88 -0.96
C ALA A 228 13.77 -15.98 -2.05
N GLN A 229 13.08 -15.85 -3.17
CA GLN A 229 13.44 -14.93 -4.25
C GLN A 229 13.34 -13.48 -3.79
N GLU A 230 12.27 -13.11 -3.08
CA GLU A 230 12.04 -11.77 -2.58
C GLU A 230 13.06 -11.39 -1.49
N VAL A 231 13.34 -12.32 -0.57
CA VAL A 231 14.38 -12.11 0.47
C VAL A 231 15.78 -12.00 -0.15
N THR A 232 16.08 -12.73 -1.19
CA THR A 232 17.36 -12.63 -1.92
C THR A 232 17.46 -11.32 -2.70
N HIS A 233 16.33 -10.83 -3.23
CA HIS A 233 16.25 -9.53 -3.89
C HIS A 233 16.44 -8.38 -2.90
N LEU A 234 15.76 -8.46 -1.74
CA LEU A 234 15.91 -7.50 -0.65
C LEU A 234 17.35 -7.46 -0.14
N ALA A 235 18.00 -8.61 -0.05
CA ALA A 235 19.40 -8.71 0.33
C ALA A 235 20.35 -8.03 -0.67
N LYS A 236 20.15 -8.26 -1.97
CA LYS A 236 20.92 -7.59 -3.03
C LYS A 236 20.67 -6.08 -3.04
N SER A 237 19.43 -5.66 -2.85
CA SER A 237 19.05 -4.25 -2.75
C SER A 237 19.68 -3.58 -1.52
N LEU A 238 19.71 -4.27 -0.38
CA LEU A 238 20.34 -3.77 0.84
C LEU A 238 21.88 -3.70 0.71
N ASP A 239 22.50 -4.65 0.02
CA ASP A 239 23.94 -4.63 -0.26
C ASP A 239 24.29 -3.52 -1.26
N ALA A 240 23.46 -3.31 -2.27
CA ALA A 240 23.63 -2.18 -3.19
C ALA A 240 23.45 -0.83 -2.48
N ALA A 241 22.44 -0.71 -1.59
CA ALA A 241 22.22 0.47 -0.79
C ALA A 241 23.35 0.72 0.21
N ARG A 242 23.92 -0.33 0.82
CA ARG A 242 25.09 -0.21 1.71
C ARG A 242 26.37 0.13 0.96
N ALA A 243 26.59 -0.46 -0.21
CA ALA A 243 27.73 -0.11 -1.06
C ALA A 243 27.64 1.34 -1.52
N SER A 244 26.43 1.82 -1.88
CA SER A 244 26.16 3.22 -2.20
C SER A 244 26.39 4.13 -0.98
N ALA A 245 25.91 3.73 0.21
CA ALA A 245 26.10 4.49 1.45
C ALA A 245 27.56 4.50 1.91
N ALA A 246 28.29 3.40 1.73
CA ALA A 246 29.73 3.33 2.05
C ALA A 246 30.55 4.17 1.07
N GLU A 247 30.21 4.18 -0.22
CA GLU A 247 30.82 5.07 -1.21
C GLU A 247 30.46 6.53 -0.93
N GLU A 248 29.22 6.82 -0.56
CA GLU A 248 28.80 8.16 -0.12
C GLU A 248 29.51 8.61 1.16
N ALA A 249 29.75 7.70 2.12
CA ALA A 249 30.52 7.98 3.31
C ALA A 249 32.01 8.25 2.99
N ARG A 250 32.60 7.48 2.05
CA ARG A 250 33.95 7.69 1.54
C ARG A 250 34.10 9.01 0.79
N LEU A 251 33.10 9.37 0.00
CA LEU A 251 33.04 10.66 -0.71
C LEU A 251 32.83 11.84 0.25
N ARG A 252 32.10 11.62 1.36
CA ARG A 252 31.95 12.60 2.46
C ARG A 252 33.28 12.87 3.16
N GLU A 253 34.06 11.82 3.45
CA GLU A 253 35.40 11.94 4.06
C GLU A 253 36.41 12.63 3.11
N ALA A 254 36.23 12.46 1.78
CA ALA A 254 37.07 13.08 0.77
C ALA A 254 36.70 14.55 0.44
N GLY A 255 35.68 15.14 1.11
CA GLY A 255 35.21 16.50 0.82
C GLY A 255 34.34 16.64 -0.43
N GLU A 256 34.00 15.53 -1.10
CA GLU A 256 33.20 15.47 -2.33
C GLU A 256 31.70 15.24 -2.04
N SER A 257 31.19 15.68 -0.90
CA SER A 257 29.81 15.35 -0.45
C SER A 257 28.69 16.04 -1.22
N ILE A 258 29.00 17.06 -2.02
CA ILE A 258 28.00 17.88 -2.71
C ILE A 258 27.77 17.35 -4.13
N TRP A 259 26.49 17.12 -4.47
CA TRP A 259 26.09 16.79 -5.82
C TRP A 259 26.31 18.02 -6.75
N THR A 260 26.96 17.78 -7.88
CA THR A 260 27.21 18.74 -8.94
C THR A 260 26.62 18.26 -10.26
N ALA A 261 26.48 19.15 -11.24
CA ALA A 261 26.04 18.79 -12.58
C ALA A 261 26.95 17.70 -13.20
N GLU A 262 28.27 17.79 -12.98
CA GLU A 262 29.24 16.81 -13.51
C GLU A 262 29.08 15.43 -12.86
N ARG A 263 28.89 15.37 -11.54
CA ARG A 263 28.60 14.11 -10.83
C ARG A 263 27.30 13.48 -11.30
N LEU A 264 26.24 14.29 -11.50
CA LEU A 264 24.99 13.85 -12.08
C LEU A 264 25.21 13.26 -13.48
N ARG A 265 25.99 13.95 -14.34
CA ARG A 265 26.32 13.49 -15.68
C ARG A 265 26.95 12.10 -15.69
N VAL A 266 27.96 11.88 -14.86
CA VAL A 266 28.63 10.56 -14.73
C VAL A 266 27.65 9.47 -14.25
N GLN A 267 26.79 9.78 -13.29
CA GLN A 267 25.80 8.83 -12.79
C GLN A 267 24.75 8.47 -13.84
N VAL A 268 24.21 9.45 -14.55
CA VAL A 268 23.24 9.26 -15.63
C VAL A 268 23.82 8.36 -16.73
N GLN A 269 25.05 8.64 -17.17
CA GLN A 269 25.74 7.81 -18.17
C GLN A 269 25.90 6.36 -17.69
N ASN A 270 26.25 6.15 -16.43
CA ASN A 270 26.40 4.80 -15.86
C ASN A 270 25.06 4.06 -15.72
N LYS A 271 23.98 4.75 -15.35
CA LYS A 271 22.66 4.13 -15.10
C LYS A 271 21.86 3.89 -16.38
N LEU A 272 21.83 4.84 -17.29
CA LEU A 272 21.08 4.72 -18.56
C LEU A 272 21.83 3.94 -19.64
N LYS A 273 23.15 3.80 -19.54
CA LYS A 273 24.06 2.98 -20.39
C LYS A 273 23.94 3.25 -21.89
N ASN A 274 23.05 3.55 -22.56
CA ASN A 274 22.75 3.84 -23.97
C ASN A 274 21.24 3.92 -24.19
N SER A 275 20.42 3.89 -23.11
CA SER A 275 18.98 4.09 -23.24
C SER A 275 18.72 5.55 -23.57
N SER A 276 17.86 5.80 -24.54
CA SER A 276 17.36 7.12 -24.85
C SER A 276 16.47 7.62 -23.72
N LEU A 277 16.73 8.81 -23.20
CA LEU A 277 15.86 9.48 -22.21
C LEU A 277 15.04 10.55 -22.91
N LEU A 278 13.72 10.45 -22.79
CA LEU A 278 12.79 11.49 -23.20
C LEU A 278 12.25 12.21 -21.97
N VAL A 279 12.20 13.54 -22.04
CA VAL A 279 11.54 14.39 -21.03
C VAL A 279 10.38 15.10 -21.68
N VAL A 280 9.23 15.14 -21.01
CA VAL A 280 8.05 15.87 -21.47
C VAL A 280 7.66 16.91 -20.45
N SER A 281 7.53 18.17 -20.87
CA SER A 281 6.99 19.24 -20.04
C SER A 281 6.13 20.21 -20.85
N ASN A 282 5.24 20.95 -20.17
CA ASN A 282 4.44 21.95 -20.86
C ASN A 282 5.30 23.13 -21.35
N ARG A 283 6.30 23.56 -20.56
CA ARG A 283 7.20 24.65 -20.93
C ARG A 283 8.48 24.14 -21.56
N GLU A 284 8.89 24.80 -22.63
CA GLU A 284 10.16 24.54 -23.27
C GLU A 284 11.34 25.20 -22.51
N PRO A 285 12.56 24.62 -22.62
CA PRO A 285 13.75 25.16 -21.99
C PRO A 285 14.26 26.43 -22.69
N TYR A 286 14.05 26.58 -23.98
CA TYR A 286 14.46 27.69 -24.83
C TYR A 286 13.28 28.17 -25.67
N MET A 287 12.87 29.41 -25.48
CA MET A 287 11.81 30.06 -26.22
C MET A 287 12.42 31.10 -27.14
N HIS A 288 12.01 31.18 -28.41
CA HIS A 288 12.48 32.18 -29.35
C HIS A 288 11.44 33.27 -29.54
N VAL A 289 11.86 34.50 -29.34
CA VAL A 289 11.01 35.68 -29.45
C VAL A 289 11.58 36.63 -30.49
N ARG A 290 10.69 37.32 -31.21
CA ARG A 290 11.06 38.30 -32.17
C ARG A 290 11.25 39.68 -31.51
N ARG A 291 12.46 40.22 -31.54
CA ARG A 291 12.74 41.60 -31.13
C ARG A 291 13.15 42.42 -32.32
N GLY A 292 12.20 43.16 -32.90
CA GLY A 292 12.41 43.91 -34.12
C GLY A 292 12.74 43.00 -35.32
N LYS A 293 13.98 43.02 -35.82
CA LYS A 293 14.43 42.16 -36.93
C LYS A 293 15.28 40.95 -36.46
N SER A 294 15.60 40.87 -35.17
CA SER A 294 16.42 39.79 -34.63
C SER A 294 15.56 38.76 -33.92
N LEU A 295 15.98 37.49 -34.01
CA LEU A 295 15.47 36.39 -33.21
C LEU A 295 16.36 36.29 -31.97
N GLU A 296 15.74 36.21 -30.80
CA GLU A 296 16.44 36.08 -29.52
C GLU A 296 15.96 34.83 -28.77
N ALA A 297 16.91 33.98 -28.38
CA ALA A 297 16.62 32.85 -27.50
C ALA A 297 16.50 33.34 -26.06
N VAL A 298 15.38 33.08 -25.44
CA VAL A 298 15.08 33.42 -24.05
C VAL A 298 14.97 32.12 -23.24
N VAL A 299 15.75 32.03 -22.18
CA VAL A 299 15.63 30.92 -21.21
C VAL A 299 14.58 31.31 -20.18
N PRO A 300 13.41 30.62 -20.13
CA PRO A 300 12.42 30.91 -19.12
C PRO A 300 12.97 30.60 -17.71
N ALA A 301 12.72 31.49 -16.77
CA ALA A 301 13.10 31.27 -15.38
C ALA A 301 12.34 30.05 -14.81
N SER A 302 12.99 28.92 -14.73
CA SER A 302 12.39 27.66 -14.27
C SER A 302 13.42 26.78 -13.56
N GLY A 303 13.14 26.44 -12.31
CA GLY A 303 13.95 25.44 -11.58
C GLY A 303 13.97 24.08 -12.26
N LEU A 304 12.93 23.74 -13.04
CA LEU A 304 12.84 22.51 -13.80
C LEU A 304 13.91 22.43 -14.90
N VAL A 305 14.14 23.51 -15.63
CA VAL A 305 15.20 23.56 -16.66
C VAL A 305 16.57 23.33 -16.02
N THR A 306 16.85 24.00 -14.91
CA THR A 306 18.11 23.83 -14.16
C THR A 306 18.30 22.40 -13.67
N ALA A 307 17.22 21.66 -13.36
CA ALA A 307 17.28 20.27 -12.91
C ALA A 307 17.55 19.28 -14.03
N LEU A 308 16.83 19.43 -15.15
CA LEU A 308 16.74 18.40 -16.19
C LEU A 308 17.74 18.59 -17.31
N GLU A 309 18.14 19.83 -17.61
CA GLU A 309 19.10 20.10 -18.68
C GLU A 309 20.44 19.36 -18.52
N PRO A 310 21.08 19.32 -17.32
CA PRO A 310 22.30 18.55 -17.14
C PRO A 310 22.14 17.04 -17.40
N ILE A 311 20.93 16.48 -17.17
CA ILE A 311 20.63 15.08 -17.44
C ILE A 311 20.60 14.85 -18.95
N LEU A 312 19.84 15.69 -19.66
CA LEU A 312 19.68 15.57 -21.12
C LEU A 312 21.00 15.78 -21.86
N CYS A 313 21.80 16.78 -21.42
CA CYS A 313 23.16 16.97 -21.91
C CYS A 313 24.06 15.74 -21.69
N ALA A 314 23.84 14.98 -20.60
CA ALA A 314 24.64 13.81 -20.25
C ALA A 314 24.36 12.59 -21.16
N CYS A 315 23.11 12.45 -21.64
CA CYS A 315 22.67 11.27 -22.40
C CYS A 315 22.24 11.58 -23.84
N ASN A 316 22.46 12.81 -24.34
CA ASN A 316 21.95 13.27 -25.64
C ASN A 316 20.44 13.01 -25.80
N GLY A 317 19.66 13.29 -24.74
CA GLY A 317 18.25 12.99 -24.69
C GLY A 317 17.39 13.92 -25.55
N THR A 318 16.08 13.68 -25.55
CA THR A 318 15.10 14.55 -26.23
C THR A 318 14.17 15.20 -25.23
N TRP A 319 13.96 16.50 -25.34
CA TRP A 319 12.98 17.25 -24.56
C TRP A 319 11.77 17.60 -25.43
N VAL A 320 10.61 17.03 -25.14
CA VAL A 320 9.35 17.31 -25.84
C VAL A 320 8.59 18.38 -25.08
N ALA A 321 8.29 19.52 -25.72
CA ALA A 321 7.62 20.64 -25.08
C ALA A 321 6.75 21.45 -26.04
N HIS A 322 5.81 22.24 -25.49
CA HIS A 322 5.04 23.19 -26.30
C HIS A 322 5.89 24.37 -26.73
N GLY A 323 5.95 24.61 -28.05
CA GLY A 323 6.55 25.82 -28.64
C GLY A 323 5.61 27.01 -28.46
N SER A 324 5.94 27.89 -27.52
CA SER A 324 5.12 29.05 -27.12
C SER A 324 5.65 30.41 -27.56
N GLY A 325 6.88 30.44 -28.04
CA GLY A 325 7.49 31.66 -28.56
C GLY A 325 6.96 32.05 -29.95
N ASP A 326 6.83 33.36 -30.20
CA ASP A 326 6.29 33.86 -31.44
C ASP A 326 7.20 33.61 -32.66
N ALA A 327 8.48 33.28 -32.43
CA ALA A 327 9.47 32.91 -33.44
C ALA A 327 9.91 31.45 -33.42
N ASP A 328 9.32 30.60 -32.55
CA ASP A 328 9.73 29.21 -32.39
C ASP A 328 9.61 28.38 -33.66
N ARG A 329 8.57 28.62 -34.48
CA ARG A 329 8.35 27.89 -35.73
C ARG A 329 9.42 28.15 -36.79
N GLU A 330 10.15 29.28 -36.66
CA GLU A 330 11.19 29.67 -37.63
C GLU A 330 12.56 29.06 -37.30
N THR A 331 12.69 28.43 -36.13
CA THR A 331 13.95 27.95 -35.58
C THR A 331 14.06 26.42 -35.54
N VAL A 332 13.01 25.69 -35.95
CA VAL A 332 12.99 24.23 -35.99
C VAL A 332 13.23 23.68 -37.40
N ASP A 333 13.64 22.42 -37.48
CA ASP A 333 13.76 21.69 -38.75
C ASP A 333 12.40 21.14 -39.24
N GLU A 334 12.41 20.32 -40.27
CA GLU A 334 11.22 19.68 -40.86
C GLU A 334 10.52 18.68 -39.94
N HIS A 335 11.20 18.23 -38.85
CA HIS A 335 10.68 17.32 -37.83
C HIS A 335 10.35 18.06 -36.55
N ASP A 336 10.28 19.38 -36.53
CA ASP A 336 10.08 20.26 -35.38
C ASP A 336 11.17 20.12 -34.30
N HIS A 337 12.38 19.74 -34.67
CA HIS A 337 13.53 19.61 -33.79
C HIS A 337 14.39 20.88 -33.79
N LEU A 338 14.99 21.12 -32.64
CA LEU A 338 16.00 22.16 -32.44
C LEU A 338 17.13 21.57 -31.60
N SER A 339 18.37 21.74 -32.04
CA SER A 339 19.54 21.39 -31.23
C SER A 339 19.83 22.45 -30.18
N VAL A 340 19.90 22.10 -28.93
CA VAL A 340 20.07 23.00 -27.78
C VAL A 340 21.14 22.48 -26.80
N PRO A 341 21.78 23.34 -25.97
CA PRO A 341 21.68 24.83 -25.90
C PRO A 341 22.12 25.52 -27.21
N PRO A 342 21.65 26.74 -27.50
CA PRO A 342 21.99 27.41 -28.79
C PRO A 342 23.49 27.62 -29.00
N ASP A 343 24.26 27.91 -27.93
CA ASP A 343 25.70 28.17 -28.01
C ASP A 343 26.55 26.90 -28.13
N GLU A 344 26.08 25.78 -27.53
CA GLU A 344 26.79 24.48 -27.51
C GLU A 344 25.77 23.34 -27.53
N PRO A 345 25.29 22.94 -28.70
CA PRO A 345 24.25 21.91 -28.82
C PRO A 345 24.66 20.55 -28.22
N GLN A 346 23.87 20.03 -27.26
CA GLN A 346 24.16 18.81 -26.55
C GLN A 346 22.94 17.85 -26.46
N TYR A 347 21.71 18.33 -26.74
CA TYR A 347 20.50 17.50 -26.74
C TYR A 347 19.46 18.09 -27.72
N THR A 348 18.37 17.37 -27.95
CA THR A 348 17.32 17.76 -28.90
C THR A 348 16.10 18.29 -28.17
N LEU A 349 15.61 19.47 -28.61
CA LEU A 349 14.28 19.98 -28.23
C LEU A 349 13.30 19.65 -29.34
N ARG A 350 12.28 18.84 -29.08
CA ARG A 350 11.15 18.56 -29.96
C ARG A 350 9.97 19.44 -29.57
N ARG A 351 9.51 20.29 -30.46
CA ARG A 351 8.38 21.18 -30.21
C ARG A 351 7.08 20.59 -30.65
N VAL A 352 6.04 20.77 -29.81
CA VAL A 352 4.65 20.43 -30.12
C VAL A 352 3.85 21.69 -30.26
N TRP A 353 3.10 21.80 -31.33
CA TRP A 353 2.35 23.02 -31.65
C TRP A 353 0.91 22.90 -31.19
N LEU A 354 0.46 23.85 -30.38
CA LEU A 354 -0.91 23.96 -29.94
C LEU A 354 -1.60 25.14 -30.64
N SER A 355 -2.87 24.96 -30.97
CA SER A 355 -3.71 26.11 -31.37
C SER A 355 -4.07 26.93 -30.13
N GLN A 356 -4.54 28.18 -30.38
CA GLN A 356 -5.01 29.01 -29.28
C GLN A 356 -6.16 28.37 -28.49
N GLU A 357 -7.08 27.71 -29.17
CA GLU A 357 -8.21 27.01 -28.55
C GLU A 357 -7.75 25.81 -27.70
N GLU A 358 -6.76 25.06 -28.18
CA GLU A 358 -6.15 23.96 -27.42
C GLU A 358 -5.45 24.50 -26.15
N GLU A 359 -4.66 25.59 -26.27
CA GLU A 359 -4.01 26.20 -25.11
C GLU A 359 -5.03 26.74 -24.10
N GLU A 360 -6.09 27.42 -24.60
CA GLU A 360 -7.14 27.94 -23.73
C GLU A 360 -7.86 26.87 -22.95
N GLY A 361 -8.29 25.77 -23.58
CA GLY A 361 -9.02 24.70 -22.90
C GLY A 361 -8.09 23.81 -22.03
N TYR A 362 -6.95 23.39 -22.59
CA TYR A 362 -6.00 22.50 -21.89
C TYR A 362 -5.30 23.19 -20.73
N TYR A 363 -4.57 24.30 -21.03
CA TYR A 363 -3.70 24.94 -20.05
C TYR A 363 -4.47 25.89 -19.13
N PHE A 364 -5.19 26.87 -19.70
CA PHE A 364 -5.90 27.85 -18.88
C PHE A 364 -7.15 27.24 -18.24
N GLY A 365 -7.95 26.48 -18.97
CA GLY A 365 -9.17 25.85 -18.49
C GLY A 365 -8.91 24.68 -17.57
N PHE A 366 -8.74 23.47 -18.11
CA PHE A 366 -8.73 22.26 -17.30
C PHE A 366 -7.56 22.21 -16.29
N ALA A 367 -6.34 22.55 -16.72
CA ALA A 367 -5.18 22.50 -15.85
C ALA A 367 -5.23 23.58 -14.76
N ASN A 368 -5.50 24.86 -15.11
CA ASN A 368 -5.31 25.99 -14.20
C ASN A 368 -6.58 26.57 -13.57
N GLU A 369 -7.77 26.37 -14.14
CA GLU A 369 -9.05 26.66 -13.48
C GLU A 369 -9.66 25.40 -12.83
N GLY A 370 -9.26 24.18 -13.25
CA GLY A 370 -9.71 22.92 -12.69
C GLY A 370 -8.74 22.30 -11.68
N LEU A 371 -7.64 21.68 -12.16
CA LEU A 371 -6.72 20.91 -11.31
C LEU A 371 -5.92 21.76 -10.33
N TRP A 372 -5.46 22.93 -10.72
CA TRP A 372 -4.65 23.81 -9.85
C TRP A 372 -5.38 24.17 -8.54
N PRO A 373 -6.59 24.76 -8.55
CA PRO A 373 -7.29 25.07 -7.32
C PRO A 373 -7.75 23.82 -6.56
N LEU A 374 -8.10 22.74 -7.26
CA LEU A 374 -8.44 21.46 -6.67
C LEU A 374 -7.32 20.90 -5.80
N CYS A 375 -6.11 20.83 -6.36
CA CYS A 375 -4.97 20.22 -5.70
C CYS A 375 -4.38 21.08 -4.58
N HIS A 376 -4.46 22.40 -4.68
CA HIS A 376 -3.93 23.31 -3.66
C HIS A 376 -4.87 23.54 -2.48
N ILE A 377 -6.14 23.13 -2.55
CA ILE A 377 -7.15 23.33 -1.46
C ILE A 377 -7.16 24.79 -0.96
N ALA A 378 -6.92 25.76 -1.84
CA ALA A 378 -6.84 27.19 -1.47
C ALA A 378 -8.22 27.84 -1.31
N HIS A 379 -9.27 27.05 -1.09
CA HIS A 379 -10.68 27.48 -0.93
C HIS A 379 -11.23 28.27 -2.13
N ILE A 380 -10.59 28.16 -3.28
CA ILE A 380 -11.11 28.64 -4.57
C ILE A 380 -11.80 27.48 -5.26
N ARG A 381 -13.03 27.70 -5.67
CA ARG A 381 -13.84 26.67 -6.29
C ARG A 381 -13.26 26.29 -7.67
N PRO A 382 -12.87 25.02 -7.90
CA PRO A 382 -12.44 24.56 -9.22
C PRO A 382 -13.56 24.68 -10.24
N THR A 383 -13.18 25.00 -11.47
CA THR A 383 -14.10 25.07 -12.62
C THR A 383 -13.80 23.90 -13.56
N PHE A 384 -14.80 23.09 -13.83
CA PHE A 384 -14.69 21.96 -14.76
C PHE A 384 -15.70 22.12 -15.89
N ARG A 385 -15.21 22.19 -17.14
CA ARG A 385 -16.02 22.27 -18.37
C ARG A 385 -15.67 21.07 -19.25
N ALA A 386 -16.68 20.51 -19.90
CA ALA A 386 -16.49 19.36 -20.78
C ALA A 386 -15.62 19.69 -22.00
N GLU A 387 -15.72 20.91 -22.50
CA GLU A 387 -14.90 21.41 -23.60
C GLU A 387 -13.42 21.48 -23.22
N ASP A 388 -13.10 21.97 -22.02
CA ASP A 388 -11.72 22.05 -21.51
C ASP A 388 -11.15 20.64 -21.31
N TRP A 389 -11.95 19.71 -20.82
CA TRP A 389 -11.58 18.31 -20.71
C TRP A 389 -11.27 17.66 -22.06
N ALA A 390 -12.11 17.92 -23.06
CA ALA A 390 -11.86 17.43 -24.42
C ALA A 390 -10.52 17.95 -24.97
N ARG A 391 -10.22 19.24 -24.78
CA ARG A 391 -8.94 19.80 -25.18
C ARG A 391 -7.76 19.22 -24.40
N TYR A 392 -7.97 18.94 -23.10
CA TYR A 392 -6.93 18.29 -22.28
C TYR A 392 -6.59 16.89 -22.82
N GLN A 393 -7.62 16.12 -23.23
CA GLN A 393 -7.43 14.81 -23.85
C GLN A 393 -6.72 14.91 -25.20
N GLU A 394 -7.15 15.82 -26.08
CA GLU A 394 -6.54 16.06 -27.40
C GLU A 394 -5.07 16.44 -27.29
N VAL A 395 -4.71 17.35 -26.39
CA VAL A 395 -3.33 17.78 -26.18
C VAL A 395 -2.48 16.64 -25.61
N ASN A 396 -2.98 15.88 -24.61
CA ASN A 396 -2.27 14.72 -24.11
C ASN A 396 -2.02 13.68 -25.21
N LEU A 397 -2.99 13.44 -26.09
CA LEU A 397 -2.82 12.55 -27.23
C LEU A 397 -1.78 13.07 -28.22
N LYS A 398 -1.81 14.36 -28.56
CA LYS A 398 -0.84 15.00 -29.45
C LYS A 398 0.59 14.89 -28.91
N PHE A 399 0.78 15.09 -27.59
CA PHE A 399 2.08 14.87 -26.95
C PHE A 399 2.48 13.40 -26.92
N ALA A 400 1.54 12.48 -26.71
CA ALA A 400 1.80 11.05 -26.76
C ALA A 400 2.28 10.62 -28.16
N GLU A 401 1.65 11.12 -29.22
CA GLU A 401 2.05 10.83 -30.61
C GLU A 401 3.47 11.36 -30.88
N ALA A 402 3.81 12.59 -30.46
CA ALA A 402 5.14 13.14 -30.58
C ALA A 402 6.18 12.26 -29.83
N VAL A 403 5.87 11.87 -28.60
CA VAL A 403 6.75 10.99 -27.78
C VAL A 403 6.92 9.62 -28.41
N LEU A 404 5.86 9.01 -28.93
CA LEU A 404 5.92 7.70 -29.60
C LEU A 404 6.78 7.75 -30.86
N CYS A 405 6.71 8.83 -31.63
CA CYS A 405 7.57 9.06 -32.78
C CYS A 405 9.04 9.11 -32.36
N GLU A 406 9.40 9.86 -31.30
CA GLU A 406 10.76 9.91 -30.76
C GLU A 406 11.26 8.57 -30.18
N MET A 407 10.35 7.66 -29.85
CA MET A 407 10.69 6.29 -29.35
C MET A 407 10.90 5.28 -30.47
N GLU A 408 10.65 5.61 -31.73
CA GLU A 408 10.81 4.68 -32.84
C GLU A 408 12.26 4.20 -32.96
N GLY A 409 12.44 2.91 -33.16
CA GLY A 409 13.76 2.30 -33.28
C GLY A 409 14.54 2.14 -31.97
N THR A 410 14.04 2.64 -30.85
CA THR A 410 14.69 2.49 -29.53
C THR A 410 14.04 1.36 -28.74
N SER A 411 14.82 0.46 -28.17
CA SER A 411 14.36 -0.58 -27.24
C SER A 411 14.44 -0.08 -25.79
N GLU A 412 13.41 -0.38 -25.00
CA GLU A 412 13.31 -0.01 -23.58
C GLU A 412 13.60 1.49 -23.32
N PRO A 413 12.92 2.44 -24.02
CA PRO A 413 13.14 3.86 -23.82
C PRO A 413 12.72 4.29 -22.43
N ALA A 414 13.41 5.30 -21.89
CA ALA A 414 13.05 5.93 -20.61
C ALA A 414 12.31 7.23 -20.86
N LEU A 415 11.11 7.40 -20.25
CA LEU A 415 10.26 8.58 -20.36
C LEU A 415 10.05 9.21 -18.99
N LEU A 416 10.35 10.50 -18.87
CA LEU A 416 10.09 11.31 -17.68
C LEU A 416 9.10 12.42 -17.98
N VAL A 417 7.86 12.23 -17.56
CA VAL A 417 6.76 13.20 -17.73
C VAL A 417 6.74 14.17 -16.57
N GLN A 418 6.54 15.46 -16.86
CA GLN A 418 6.54 16.52 -15.87
C GLN A 418 5.16 17.13 -15.69
N ASP A 419 4.65 17.02 -14.46
CA ASP A 419 3.55 17.77 -13.89
C ASP A 419 2.13 17.39 -14.36
N TYR A 420 1.14 17.99 -13.70
CA TYR A 420 -0.29 17.73 -13.81
C TYR A 420 -0.92 18.03 -15.20
N HIS A 421 -0.15 18.62 -16.07
CA HIS A 421 -0.55 18.88 -17.46
C HIS A 421 -0.72 17.60 -18.28
N PHE A 422 -0.08 16.52 -17.89
CA PHE A 422 0.06 15.30 -18.67
C PHE A 422 -0.38 14.02 -17.90
N ALA A 423 -1.45 14.13 -17.13
CA ALA A 423 -1.94 12.98 -16.33
C ALA A 423 -2.38 11.77 -17.19
N LEU A 424 -2.76 11.99 -18.47
CA LEU A 424 -3.19 10.90 -19.36
C LEU A 424 -2.04 10.30 -20.18
N LEU A 425 -0.95 11.06 -20.36
CA LEU A 425 0.17 10.68 -21.22
C LEU A 425 0.84 9.35 -20.85
N PRO A 426 1.07 9.01 -19.57
CA PRO A 426 1.70 7.75 -19.21
C PRO A 426 0.93 6.53 -19.76
N ARG A 427 -0.39 6.50 -19.62
CA ARG A 427 -1.23 5.43 -20.13
C ARG A 427 -1.20 5.35 -21.65
N LEU A 428 -1.34 6.47 -22.33
CA LEU A 428 -1.33 6.56 -23.80
C LEU A 428 -0.03 6.03 -24.40
N VAL A 429 1.10 6.29 -23.75
CA VAL A 429 2.41 5.77 -24.18
C VAL A 429 2.55 4.28 -23.85
N LYS A 430 2.19 3.88 -22.60
CA LYS A 430 2.38 2.50 -22.14
C LYS A 430 1.57 1.47 -22.93
N GLU A 431 0.37 1.86 -23.39
CA GLU A 431 -0.47 1.01 -24.27
C GLU A 431 0.18 0.71 -25.62
N LYS A 432 0.98 1.62 -26.16
CA LYS A 432 1.67 1.47 -27.45
C LYS A 432 3.08 0.92 -27.29
N ARG A 433 3.73 1.24 -26.18
CA ARG A 433 5.12 0.86 -25.85
C ARG A 433 5.19 0.28 -24.45
N PRO A 434 4.72 -0.97 -24.23
CA PRO A 434 4.80 -1.64 -22.92
C PRO A 434 6.25 -1.83 -22.45
N ASP A 435 7.21 -1.83 -23.38
CA ASP A 435 8.65 -1.88 -23.11
C ASP A 435 9.27 -0.55 -22.63
N ALA A 436 8.53 0.56 -22.67
CA ALA A 436 9.02 1.84 -22.16
C ALA A 436 8.97 1.88 -20.62
N ARG A 437 10.04 2.46 -20.00
CA ARG A 437 10.04 2.84 -18.59
C ARG A 437 9.48 4.23 -18.45
N VAL A 438 8.32 4.37 -17.82
CA VAL A 438 7.59 5.63 -17.74
C VAL A 438 7.52 6.13 -16.30
N ALA A 439 8.06 7.31 -16.04
CA ALA A 439 7.86 8.03 -14.78
C ALA A 439 7.09 9.33 -15.01
N ILE A 440 6.24 9.70 -14.06
CA ILE A 440 5.64 11.02 -14.00
C ILE A 440 5.96 11.67 -12.65
N PHE A 441 6.40 12.93 -12.69
CA PHE A 441 6.62 13.73 -11.49
C PHE A 441 5.54 14.81 -11.37
N TRP A 442 4.78 14.77 -10.28
CA TRP A 442 3.68 15.67 -10.01
C TRP A 442 4.13 16.79 -9.08
N HIS A 443 4.25 18.02 -9.60
CA HIS A 443 4.85 19.15 -8.89
C HIS A 443 3.91 19.89 -7.93
N ILE A 444 2.61 19.72 -8.06
CA ILE A 444 1.64 20.36 -7.17
C ILE A 444 1.23 19.44 -6.03
N PRO A 445 0.62 19.93 -4.94
CA PRO A 445 0.14 19.05 -3.89
C PRO A 445 -0.84 18.01 -4.43
N TRP A 446 -0.90 16.84 -3.80
CA TRP A 446 -2.01 15.92 -3.99
C TRP A 446 -2.96 16.04 -2.78
N PRO A 447 -4.24 16.41 -2.99
CA PRO A 447 -5.19 16.64 -1.91
C PRO A 447 -5.68 15.32 -1.31
N ASN A 448 -6.48 15.40 -0.26
CA ASN A 448 -7.18 14.23 0.27
C ASN A 448 -8.21 13.67 -0.74
N PRO A 449 -8.64 12.40 -0.57
CA PRO A 449 -9.58 11.76 -1.50
C PRO A 449 -10.92 12.48 -1.67
N GLU A 450 -11.43 13.10 -0.60
CA GLU A 450 -12.70 13.83 -0.63
C GLU A 450 -12.60 15.06 -1.54
N ALA A 451 -11.50 15.81 -1.43
CA ALA A 451 -11.28 16.99 -2.26
C ALA A 451 -11.07 16.58 -3.74
N PHE A 452 -10.23 15.55 -4.00
CA PHE A 452 -10.01 15.10 -5.38
C PHE A 452 -11.26 14.50 -6.00
N GLY A 453 -12.12 13.89 -5.19
CA GLY A 453 -13.38 13.26 -5.60
C GLY A 453 -14.39 14.20 -6.27
N ILE A 454 -14.24 15.53 -6.14
CA ILE A 454 -15.11 16.48 -6.84
C ILE A 454 -14.77 16.64 -8.33
N CYS A 455 -13.60 16.12 -8.79
CA CYS A 455 -13.25 16.12 -10.21
C CYS A 455 -14.16 15.16 -10.98
N PRO A 456 -14.91 15.62 -12.02
CA PRO A 456 -15.82 14.76 -12.78
C PRO A 456 -15.09 13.60 -13.49
N TRP A 457 -13.84 13.82 -13.90
CA TRP A 457 -13.01 12.85 -14.63
C TRP A 457 -11.90 12.28 -13.76
N GLN A 458 -12.15 12.12 -12.45
CA GLN A 458 -11.16 11.59 -11.52
C GLN A 458 -10.65 10.20 -11.92
N ARG A 459 -11.55 9.32 -12.40
CA ARG A 459 -11.19 7.94 -12.76
C ARG A 459 -10.27 7.90 -13.97
N GLU A 460 -10.57 8.68 -14.98
CA GLU A 460 -9.77 8.78 -16.20
C GLU A 460 -8.37 9.36 -15.91
N LEU A 461 -8.29 10.40 -15.06
CA LEU A 461 -7.02 10.98 -14.63
C LEU A 461 -6.17 9.96 -13.85
N LEU A 462 -6.79 9.27 -12.90
CA LEU A 462 -6.11 8.25 -12.09
C LEU A 462 -5.66 7.06 -12.94
N ASP A 463 -6.50 6.60 -13.86
CA ASP A 463 -6.15 5.54 -14.80
C ASP A 463 -4.98 5.97 -15.71
N GLY A 464 -5.00 7.20 -16.20
CA GLY A 464 -3.92 7.78 -16.97
C GLY A 464 -2.58 7.79 -16.22
N LEU A 465 -2.59 8.25 -14.96
CA LEU A 465 -1.42 8.27 -14.09
C LEU A 465 -0.89 6.87 -13.80
N LEU A 466 -1.77 5.88 -13.57
CA LEU A 466 -1.41 4.48 -13.35
C LEU A 466 -0.88 3.77 -14.62
N GLY A 467 -0.74 4.46 -15.73
CA GLY A 467 0.07 4.02 -16.86
C GLY A 467 1.56 4.20 -16.63
N ALA A 468 1.98 4.98 -15.64
CA ALA A 468 3.37 5.11 -15.26
C ALA A 468 3.86 3.93 -14.41
N ASP A 469 5.14 3.59 -14.52
CA ASP A 469 5.82 2.63 -13.65
C ASP A 469 6.22 3.30 -12.31
N LEU A 470 6.46 4.61 -12.34
CA LEU A 470 6.83 5.42 -11.17
C LEU A 470 6.09 6.75 -11.15
N ILE A 471 5.44 7.06 -10.03
CA ILE A 471 4.85 8.38 -9.76
C ILE A 471 5.61 9.05 -8.64
N GLY A 472 6.18 10.22 -8.91
CA GLY A 472 6.92 11.02 -7.96
C GLY A 472 6.09 12.20 -7.41
N PHE A 473 6.13 12.39 -6.09
CA PHE A 473 5.62 13.58 -5.40
C PHE A 473 6.73 14.24 -4.58
N HIS A 474 6.50 15.44 -4.05
CA HIS A 474 7.52 16.10 -3.23
C HIS A 474 7.65 15.50 -1.82
N ILE A 475 6.54 15.11 -1.19
CA ILE A 475 6.50 14.67 0.21
C ILE A 475 5.66 13.40 0.38
N GLN A 476 5.99 12.63 1.40
CA GLN A 476 5.33 11.36 1.72
C GLN A 476 3.80 11.51 1.91
N ALA A 477 3.34 12.63 2.47
CA ALA A 477 1.91 12.85 2.67
C ALA A 477 1.12 12.88 1.35
N HIS A 478 1.71 13.44 0.27
CA HIS A 478 1.08 13.42 -1.05
C HIS A 478 1.03 12.01 -1.65
N CYS A 479 2.06 11.19 -1.41
CA CYS A 479 2.05 9.77 -1.80
C CYS A 479 0.92 9.01 -1.10
N THR A 480 0.77 9.21 0.20
CA THR A 480 -0.32 8.59 1.00
C THR A 480 -1.69 9.03 0.51
N ASN A 481 -1.91 10.34 0.34
CA ASN A 481 -3.17 10.87 -0.17
C ASN A 481 -3.51 10.33 -1.57
N PHE A 482 -2.51 10.18 -2.44
CA PHE A 482 -2.69 9.59 -3.77
C PHE A 482 -3.15 8.14 -3.67
N LEU A 483 -2.47 7.30 -2.87
CA LEU A 483 -2.86 5.90 -2.68
C LEU A 483 -4.26 5.76 -2.07
N GLU A 484 -4.60 6.59 -1.08
CA GLU A 484 -5.96 6.63 -0.52
C GLU A 484 -7.02 7.06 -1.55
N THR A 485 -6.64 7.98 -2.46
CA THR A 485 -7.53 8.40 -3.56
C THR A 485 -7.76 7.24 -4.54
N ILE A 486 -6.71 6.50 -4.88
CA ILE A 486 -6.79 5.31 -5.74
C ILE A 486 -7.67 4.24 -5.10
N ASP A 487 -7.46 3.94 -3.82
CA ASP A 487 -8.23 2.91 -3.07
C ASP A 487 -9.74 3.17 -3.10
N ARG A 488 -10.13 4.45 -3.03
CA ARG A 488 -11.55 4.84 -3.06
C ARG A 488 -12.15 4.92 -4.46
N ALA A 489 -11.36 5.28 -5.46
CA ALA A 489 -11.88 5.61 -6.79
C ALA A 489 -11.83 4.44 -7.78
N LEU A 490 -10.88 3.53 -7.63
CA LEU A 490 -10.59 2.46 -8.58
C LEU A 490 -10.56 1.08 -7.92
N GLU A 491 -10.94 0.06 -8.69
CA GLU A 491 -10.72 -1.33 -8.30
C GLU A 491 -9.28 -1.73 -8.64
N CYS A 492 -8.44 -1.86 -7.61
CA CYS A 492 -7.04 -2.24 -7.74
C CYS A 492 -6.51 -2.81 -6.43
N ARG A 493 -5.32 -3.41 -6.46
CA ARG A 493 -4.62 -3.88 -5.28
C ARG A 493 -3.56 -2.85 -4.87
N ILE A 494 -3.66 -2.33 -3.64
CA ILE A 494 -2.65 -1.44 -3.08
C ILE A 494 -1.71 -2.23 -2.17
N GLU A 495 -0.42 -2.11 -2.41
CA GLU A 495 0.66 -2.63 -1.58
C GLU A 495 1.20 -1.52 -0.69
N TRP A 496 0.53 -1.28 0.45
CA TRP A 496 0.84 -0.19 1.37
C TRP A 496 2.27 -0.21 1.92
N GLU A 497 2.84 -1.41 2.10
CA GLU A 497 4.22 -1.57 2.59
C GLU A 497 5.28 -1.10 1.57
N ARG A 498 4.93 -1.17 0.29
CA ARG A 498 5.80 -0.79 -0.84
C ARG A 498 5.43 0.55 -1.45
N PHE A 499 4.32 1.14 -1.04
CA PHE A 499 3.73 2.31 -1.71
C PHE A 499 3.55 2.06 -3.21
N ALA A 500 2.89 0.97 -3.56
CA ALA A 500 2.66 0.58 -4.95
C ALA A 500 1.20 0.20 -5.21
N VAL A 501 0.78 0.38 -6.46
CA VAL A 501 -0.54 0.02 -6.96
C VAL A 501 -0.38 -1.04 -8.03
N ASN A 502 -1.05 -2.18 -7.87
CA ASN A 502 -1.14 -3.19 -8.92
C ASN A 502 -2.53 -3.13 -9.55
N ARG A 503 -2.56 -2.84 -10.84
CA ARG A 503 -3.80 -2.77 -11.63
C ARG A 503 -3.58 -3.34 -13.02
N HIS A 504 -4.40 -4.32 -13.44
CA HIS A 504 -4.30 -5.00 -14.73
C HIS A 504 -2.89 -5.59 -14.98
N ASP A 505 -2.32 -6.22 -13.94
CA ASP A 505 -0.96 -6.78 -13.92
C ASP A 505 0.17 -5.75 -14.16
N HIS A 506 -0.14 -4.45 -14.09
CA HIS A 506 0.83 -3.36 -14.11
C HIS A 506 1.07 -2.83 -12.70
N LEU A 507 2.35 -2.76 -12.31
CA LEU A 507 2.78 -2.24 -11.00
C LEU A 507 3.26 -0.80 -11.15
N THR A 508 2.63 0.12 -10.44
CA THR A 508 3.04 1.52 -10.32
C THR A 508 3.58 1.79 -8.93
N GLU A 509 4.83 2.19 -8.81
CA GLU A 509 5.44 2.65 -7.55
C GLU A 509 5.16 4.13 -7.31
N VAL A 510 4.93 4.52 -6.05
CA VAL A 510 4.64 5.92 -5.65
C VAL A 510 5.64 6.35 -4.59
N LYS A 511 6.52 7.31 -4.94
CA LYS A 511 7.66 7.69 -4.09
C LYS A 511 7.79 9.19 -3.90
N PRO A 512 8.30 9.66 -2.73
CA PRO A 512 8.61 11.06 -2.50
C PRO A 512 10.00 11.41 -3.05
N PHE A 513 10.08 12.50 -3.81
CA PHE A 513 11.32 13.12 -4.29
C PHE A 513 11.24 14.63 -4.04
N PRO A 514 11.75 15.14 -2.93
CA PRO A 514 11.68 16.56 -2.60
C PRO A 514 12.59 17.39 -3.53
N ILE A 515 12.00 18.08 -4.52
CA ILE A 515 12.75 18.94 -5.45
C ILE A 515 13.47 20.06 -4.71
N SER A 516 14.61 20.47 -5.21
CA SER A 516 15.43 21.51 -4.60
C SER A 516 15.98 22.52 -5.62
N VAL A 517 16.97 23.28 -5.22
CA VAL A 517 17.63 24.32 -6.04
C VAL A 517 19.09 23.99 -6.27
N ALA A 518 19.69 24.58 -7.31
CA ALA A 518 21.12 24.49 -7.52
C ALA A 518 21.88 25.33 -6.47
N CYS A 519 22.80 24.72 -5.76
CA CYS A 519 23.72 25.41 -4.86
C CYS A 519 24.99 25.75 -5.64
N ASN A 520 25.01 26.88 -6.32
CA ASN A 520 26.16 27.30 -7.09
C ASN A 520 27.24 27.95 -6.19
N GLY A 521 28.13 27.09 -5.66
CA GLY A 521 29.43 27.58 -5.19
C GLY A 521 30.38 27.99 -6.33
N ALA A 522 30.02 27.81 -7.62
CA ALA A 522 30.91 27.90 -8.75
C ALA A 522 30.41 28.75 -9.96
N GLN A 523 29.17 29.17 -10.00
CA GLN A 523 28.70 30.08 -11.06
C GLN A 523 28.96 31.56 -10.77
N ALA A 524 29.71 31.92 -9.78
CA ALA A 524 30.41 33.21 -9.70
C ALA A 524 31.71 33.22 -10.53
N LYS A 525 31.86 32.37 -11.54
CA LYS A 525 32.63 32.76 -12.74
C LYS A 525 31.71 33.59 -13.61
N ALA A 526 31.32 34.74 -13.03
CA ALA A 526 30.92 35.87 -13.83
C ALA A 526 31.94 35.99 -14.97
N THR A 527 31.44 36.13 -16.18
CA THR A 527 32.08 36.86 -17.24
C THR A 527 32.74 38.09 -16.62
N THR A 528 34.00 37.93 -16.21
CA THR A 528 34.84 39.03 -15.80
C THR A 528 35.16 39.80 -17.05
N ASN A 529 34.31 40.77 -17.34
CA ASN A 529 34.79 41.93 -18.13
C ASN A 529 35.91 42.57 -17.29
N PRO A 530 37.16 42.58 -17.72
CA PRO A 530 38.27 43.18 -16.98
C PRO A 530 38.18 44.69 -17.04
N GLY A 531 37.34 45.31 -16.21
CA GLY A 531 37.18 46.76 -16.16
C GLY A 531 35.96 47.30 -15.44
N GLY A 532 35.05 46.42 -14.95
CA GLY A 532 33.89 46.83 -14.14
C GLY A 532 34.18 46.82 -12.64
N PRO A 533 33.52 47.67 -11.81
CA PRO A 533 33.74 47.70 -10.37
C PRO A 533 33.34 46.35 -9.77
N THR A 534 34.35 45.65 -9.23
CA THR A 534 34.27 44.38 -8.53
C THR A 534 33.64 44.53 -7.14
N SER A 535 32.34 44.73 -7.03
CA SER A 535 31.62 44.41 -5.80
C SER A 535 30.25 43.83 -6.12
N PRO A 536 30.01 42.52 -5.89
CA PRO A 536 28.71 41.88 -6.10
C PRO A 536 27.69 42.24 -5.02
N TYR A 537 28.05 43.04 -4.04
CA TYR A 537 27.17 43.38 -2.91
C TYR A 537 26.71 44.83 -3.03
N LEU A 538 25.52 45.04 -3.58
CA LEU A 538 24.80 46.27 -3.34
C LEU A 538 24.38 46.27 -1.86
N ASP A 539 24.83 47.31 -1.11
CA ASP A 539 24.35 47.57 0.23
C ASP A 539 22.82 47.74 0.22
N ARG A 540 22.13 47.18 1.24
CA ARG A 540 20.67 47.32 1.41
C ARG A 540 20.15 48.73 1.19
N ALA A 541 20.83 49.70 1.80
CA ALA A 541 20.47 51.12 1.69
C ALA A 541 20.49 51.61 0.22
N THR A 542 21.47 51.17 -0.54
CA THR A 542 21.59 51.51 -1.97
C THR A 542 20.46 50.85 -2.78
N LEU A 543 20.12 49.58 -2.47
CA LEU A 543 19.05 48.86 -3.14
C LEU A 543 17.68 49.50 -2.87
N LEU A 544 17.37 49.84 -1.60
CA LEU A 544 16.12 50.50 -1.22
C LEU A 544 16.03 51.91 -1.83
N LYS A 545 17.14 52.68 -1.91
CA LYS A 545 17.18 53.99 -2.55
C LYS A 545 16.84 53.96 -4.04
N GLN A 546 17.20 52.89 -4.76
CA GLN A 546 16.79 52.68 -6.15
C GLN A 546 15.26 52.62 -6.31
N HIS A 547 14.55 52.24 -5.25
CA HIS A 547 13.09 52.21 -5.18
C HIS A 547 12.50 53.40 -4.43
N GLY A 548 13.29 54.42 -4.12
CA GLY A 548 12.86 55.66 -3.46
C GLY A 548 12.54 55.49 -1.97
N VAL A 549 13.03 54.43 -1.31
CA VAL A 549 12.71 54.11 0.08
C VAL A 549 13.99 54.08 0.94
N GLU A 550 13.85 54.54 2.17
CA GLU A 550 14.88 54.46 3.21
C GLU A 550 14.34 53.66 4.39
N ALA A 551 15.00 52.56 4.76
CA ALA A 551 14.63 51.72 5.91
C ALA A 551 15.87 51.04 6.49
N THR A 552 15.79 50.70 7.82
CA THR A 552 16.84 49.97 8.55
C THR A 552 16.78 48.47 8.27
N PHE A 553 15.60 47.94 8.20
CA PHE A 553 15.35 46.50 7.99
C PHE A 553 14.57 46.27 6.68
N MET A 554 14.89 45.18 6.02
CA MET A 554 14.25 44.78 4.77
C MET A 554 13.70 43.34 4.86
N GLY A 555 12.40 43.21 4.69
CA GLY A 555 11.76 41.94 4.37
C GLY A 555 11.73 41.70 2.87
N ILE A 556 11.73 40.46 2.42
CA ILE A 556 11.56 40.05 1.02
C ILE A 556 10.47 38.99 0.88
N GLY A 557 9.56 39.19 -0.07
CA GLY A 557 8.64 38.18 -0.58
C GLY A 557 8.84 38.07 -2.09
N VAL A 558 8.93 36.87 -2.62
CA VAL A 558 9.10 36.62 -4.06
C VAL A 558 8.10 35.60 -4.51
N ASP A 559 7.13 36.00 -5.32
CA ASP A 559 6.08 35.12 -5.81
C ASP A 559 5.62 35.54 -7.21
N ARG A 560 5.04 34.60 -7.92
CA ARG A 560 4.07 34.95 -8.97
C ARG A 560 2.78 35.38 -8.27
N VAL A 561 2.03 36.30 -8.90
CA VAL A 561 0.70 36.63 -8.40
C VAL A 561 -0.20 35.43 -8.58
N ASP A 562 -0.40 34.71 -7.49
CA ASP A 562 -1.20 33.47 -7.41
C ASP A 562 -1.86 33.40 -6.02
N TYR A 563 -3.12 33.08 -5.98
CA TYR A 563 -3.90 33.01 -4.74
C TYR A 563 -3.40 31.94 -3.75
N THR A 564 -2.61 30.97 -4.23
CA THR A 564 -1.98 29.97 -3.36
C THR A 564 -0.80 30.51 -2.56
N LYS A 565 -0.27 31.69 -2.91
CA LYS A 565 0.98 32.22 -2.35
C LYS A 565 0.78 33.08 -1.09
N GLY A 566 -0.46 33.40 -0.74
CA GLY A 566 -0.76 34.14 0.50
C GLY A 566 -0.15 35.53 0.54
N ILE A 567 -0.15 36.27 -0.59
CA ILE A 567 0.41 37.62 -0.68
C ILE A 567 -0.46 38.60 0.12
N LEU A 568 -1.78 38.47 0.04
CA LEU A 568 -2.73 39.32 0.80
C LEU A 568 -2.61 39.08 2.31
N GLU A 569 -2.54 37.81 2.73
CA GLU A 569 -2.32 37.43 4.12
C GLU A 569 -0.99 37.97 4.65
N ARG A 570 0.05 37.95 3.83
CA ARG A 570 1.37 38.56 4.14
C ARG A 570 1.27 40.04 4.37
N PHE A 571 0.51 40.76 3.53
CA PHE A 571 0.31 42.21 3.66
C PHE A 571 -0.51 42.56 4.91
N LEU A 572 -1.58 41.80 5.20
CA LEU A 572 -2.34 41.95 6.42
C LEU A 572 -1.50 41.67 7.69
N ALA A 573 -0.61 40.68 7.63
CA ALA A 573 0.31 40.39 8.73
C ALA A 573 1.34 41.50 8.93
N LEU A 574 1.83 42.11 7.84
CA LEU A 574 2.69 43.28 7.92
C LEU A 574 1.96 44.50 8.51
N GLU A 575 0.72 44.77 8.08
CA GLU A 575 -0.11 45.80 8.68
C GLU A 575 -0.25 45.58 10.17
N ARG A 576 -0.60 44.36 10.57
CA ARG A 576 -0.74 43.95 11.98
C ARG A 576 0.56 44.10 12.76
N PHE A 577 1.70 43.74 12.16
CA PHE A 577 3.02 43.92 12.75
C PHE A 577 3.31 45.41 13.03
N LEU A 578 3.04 46.32 12.09
CA LEU A 578 3.26 47.74 12.26
C LEU A 578 2.27 48.42 13.25
N ASP A 579 1.05 47.90 13.38
CA ASP A 579 0.10 48.32 14.41
C ASP A 579 0.51 47.87 15.79
N LYS A 580 0.91 46.59 15.93
CA LYS A 580 1.25 45.97 17.22
C LYS A 580 2.62 46.41 17.73
N TYR A 581 3.57 46.70 16.82
CA TYR A 581 4.97 47.08 17.12
C TYR A 581 5.33 48.40 16.50
N PRO A 582 4.80 49.55 17.00
CA PRO A 582 4.97 50.85 16.36
C PRO A 582 6.43 51.33 16.23
N GLN A 583 7.37 50.78 17.02
CA GLN A 583 8.78 51.09 16.94
C GLN A 583 9.41 50.73 15.57
N TYR A 584 8.79 49.84 14.80
CA TYR A 584 9.27 49.45 13.47
C TYR A 584 8.73 50.34 12.33
N ARG A 585 7.79 51.25 12.62
CA ARG A 585 7.34 52.25 11.66
C ARG A 585 8.52 53.17 11.28
N GLY A 586 8.74 53.37 10.01
CA GLY A 586 9.92 54.08 9.50
C GLY A 586 11.19 53.22 9.46
N GLN A 587 11.17 51.99 9.97
CA GLN A 587 12.37 51.16 10.04
C GLN A 587 12.31 49.87 9.21
N PHE A 588 11.15 49.27 9.04
CA PHE A 588 10.98 48.01 8.31
C PHE A 588 10.21 48.23 7.01
N THR A 589 10.74 47.73 5.88
CA THR A 589 10.10 47.75 4.56
C THR A 589 10.07 46.34 4.00
N LEU A 590 8.91 45.89 3.55
CA LEU A 590 8.75 44.67 2.77
C LEU A 590 8.90 44.99 1.28
N VAL A 591 9.87 44.38 0.61
CA VAL A 591 9.95 44.31 -0.83
C VAL A 591 9.20 43.11 -1.33
N GLN A 592 8.13 43.28 -2.06
CA GLN A 592 7.35 42.18 -2.66
C GLN A 592 7.58 42.15 -4.15
N VAL A 593 8.28 41.13 -4.64
CA VAL A 593 8.34 40.81 -6.08
C VAL A 593 7.07 39.99 -6.39
N ALA A 594 6.22 40.53 -7.28
CA ALA A 594 4.91 40.02 -7.64
C ALA A 594 4.81 39.89 -9.17
N ALA A 595 5.46 38.86 -9.73
CA ALA A 595 5.46 38.63 -11.15
C ALA A 595 4.05 38.27 -11.68
N PRO A 596 3.52 38.94 -12.74
CA PRO A 596 2.24 38.56 -13.33
C PRO A 596 2.22 37.09 -13.78
N SER A 597 1.10 36.43 -13.58
CA SER A 597 0.92 35.02 -13.96
C SER A 597 -0.48 34.78 -14.45
N ARG A 598 -0.65 33.94 -15.48
CA ARG A 598 -1.96 33.47 -15.99
C ARG A 598 -3.00 34.56 -16.17
N THR A 599 -2.56 35.72 -16.71
CA THR A 599 -3.36 36.96 -16.82
C THR A 599 -4.62 36.80 -17.68
N ARG A 600 -4.72 35.75 -18.51
CA ARG A 600 -5.95 35.42 -19.26
C ARG A 600 -7.06 34.86 -18.37
N ILE A 601 -6.73 34.31 -17.20
CA ILE A 601 -7.71 33.80 -16.23
C ILE A 601 -8.23 34.94 -15.38
N ARG A 602 -9.54 35.18 -15.40
CA ARG A 602 -10.22 36.30 -14.72
C ARG A 602 -9.83 36.42 -13.24
N ARG A 603 -9.79 35.32 -12.50
CA ARG A 603 -9.46 35.33 -11.05
C ARG A 603 -8.04 35.82 -10.78
N TYR A 604 -7.08 35.49 -11.64
CA TYR A 604 -5.70 35.99 -11.51
C TYR A 604 -5.59 37.50 -11.81
N HIS A 605 -6.37 38.00 -12.78
CA HIS A 605 -6.46 39.42 -13.07
C HIS A 605 -7.09 40.20 -11.89
N GLU A 606 -8.17 39.66 -11.30
CA GLU A 606 -8.81 40.25 -10.12
C GLU A 606 -7.83 40.27 -8.94
N LEU A 607 -7.15 39.13 -8.65
CA LEU A 607 -6.14 39.03 -7.59
C LEU A 607 -5.01 40.04 -7.77
N PHE A 608 -4.54 40.27 -8.99
CA PHE A 608 -3.49 41.25 -9.27
C PHE A 608 -3.93 42.66 -8.84
N ALA A 609 -5.15 43.07 -9.18
CA ALA A 609 -5.74 44.32 -8.75
C ALA A 609 -5.95 44.40 -7.22
N GLU A 610 -6.38 43.30 -6.59
CA GLU A 610 -6.52 43.21 -5.13
C GLU A 610 -5.18 43.40 -4.42
N VAL A 611 -4.10 42.73 -4.87
CA VAL A 611 -2.73 42.84 -4.32
C VAL A 611 -2.23 44.27 -4.44
N HIS A 612 -2.41 44.88 -5.61
CA HIS A 612 -2.01 46.29 -5.83
C HIS A 612 -2.75 47.24 -4.89
N SER A 613 -4.09 47.14 -4.85
CA SER A 613 -4.92 48.02 -4.03
C SER A 613 -4.61 47.87 -2.54
N GLU A 614 -4.33 46.63 -2.06
CA GLU A 614 -4.02 46.39 -0.67
C GLU A 614 -2.64 46.93 -0.27
N ALA A 615 -1.64 46.79 -1.15
CA ALA A 615 -0.35 47.40 -0.93
C ALA A 615 -0.44 48.94 -0.82
N GLU A 616 -1.19 49.58 -1.73
CA GLU A 616 -1.42 51.01 -1.69
C GLU A 616 -2.20 51.46 -0.46
N ARG A 617 -3.23 50.72 -0.05
CA ARG A 617 -4.00 50.98 1.18
C ARG A 617 -3.11 50.99 2.43
N ILE A 618 -2.21 50.02 2.55
CA ILE A 618 -1.31 49.90 3.70
C ILE A 618 -0.23 50.99 3.63
N ASN A 619 0.31 51.24 2.45
CA ASN A 619 1.27 52.34 2.24
C ASN A 619 0.65 53.65 2.68
N TRP A 620 -0.52 54.00 2.19
CA TRP A 620 -1.22 55.24 2.54
C TRP A 620 -1.49 55.38 4.07
N LYS A 621 -1.73 54.25 4.78
CA LYS A 621 -1.96 54.23 6.23
C LYS A 621 -0.70 54.61 7.03
N PHE A 622 0.48 54.20 6.57
CA PHE A 622 1.70 54.28 7.39
C PHE A 622 2.83 55.09 6.78
N GLU A 623 2.84 55.38 5.46
CA GLU A 623 3.95 56.05 4.80
C GLU A 623 4.30 57.38 5.48
N SER A 624 5.58 57.67 5.58
CA SER A 624 6.08 58.92 6.13
C SER A 624 7.42 59.32 5.50
N GLY A 625 7.49 60.53 4.98
CA GLY A 625 8.71 61.04 4.35
C GLY A 625 9.14 60.18 3.14
N LYS A 626 10.32 59.57 3.23
CA LYS A 626 10.85 58.64 2.22
C LYS A 626 10.66 57.18 2.57
N TRP A 627 9.84 56.83 3.55
CA TRP A 627 9.61 55.47 3.96
C TRP A 627 8.22 54.99 3.54
N LYS A 628 8.18 53.79 2.99
CA LYS A 628 6.95 53.02 2.69
C LYS A 628 7.02 51.63 3.29
N PRO A 629 5.92 51.10 3.89
CA PRO A 629 5.85 49.71 4.37
C PRO A 629 6.09 48.69 3.30
N ILE A 630 5.54 48.91 2.08
CA ILE A 630 5.57 47.93 0.97
C ILE A 630 6.15 48.58 -0.26
N VAL A 631 7.17 47.94 -0.82
CA VAL A 631 7.66 48.19 -2.19
C VAL A 631 7.18 47.02 -3.05
N LEU A 632 6.17 47.27 -3.88
CA LEU A 632 5.59 46.28 -4.79
C LEU A 632 6.27 46.34 -6.15
N LEU A 633 6.85 45.24 -6.61
CA LEU A 633 7.57 45.09 -7.88
C LEU A 633 6.80 44.14 -8.80
N GLU A 634 6.01 44.71 -9.72
CA GLU A 634 5.01 44.00 -10.56
C GLU A 634 5.58 43.59 -11.93
N ARG A 635 6.84 43.18 -11.98
CA ARG A 635 7.50 42.73 -13.21
C ARG A 635 8.31 41.47 -13.00
N HIS A 636 8.65 40.81 -14.08
CA HIS A 636 9.64 39.76 -14.04
C HIS A 636 11.03 40.29 -13.73
N HIS A 637 11.74 39.60 -12.85
CA HIS A 637 13.12 39.90 -12.49
C HIS A 637 14.00 38.71 -12.83
N SER A 638 15.26 38.98 -13.21
CA SER A 638 16.23 37.91 -13.43
C SER A 638 16.64 37.24 -12.11
N HIS A 639 17.16 36.02 -12.20
CA HIS A 639 17.69 35.32 -11.04
C HIS A 639 18.79 36.13 -10.31
N GLU A 640 19.59 36.87 -11.05
CA GLU A 640 20.62 37.74 -10.46
C GLU A 640 20.02 38.91 -9.69
N GLU A 641 18.99 39.56 -10.22
CA GLU A 641 18.27 40.62 -9.51
C GLU A 641 17.63 40.10 -8.22
N ILE A 642 16.96 38.95 -8.28
CA ILE A 642 16.32 38.30 -7.13
C ILE A 642 17.38 37.89 -6.08
N ALA A 643 18.51 37.33 -6.50
CA ALA A 643 19.61 36.97 -5.60
C ALA A 643 20.19 38.19 -4.85
N ARG A 644 20.21 39.37 -5.45
CA ARG A 644 20.61 40.61 -4.76
C ARG A 644 19.62 40.96 -3.64
N PHE A 645 18.31 40.86 -3.88
CA PHE A 645 17.30 41.06 -2.84
C PHE A 645 17.46 40.05 -1.72
N TYR A 646 17.62 38.76 -2.04
CA TYR A 646 17.79 37.69 -1.02
C TYR A 646 19.02 37.96 -0.11
N ARG A 647 20.14 38.36 -0.68
CA ARG A 647 21.36 38.67 0.09
C ARG A 647 21.22 39.90 0.97
N SER A 648 20.42 40.90 0.56
CA SER A 648 20.24 42.16 1.27
C SER A 648 19.16 42.11 2.35
N ALA A 649 18.25 41.11 2.30
CA ALA A 649 17.11 41.02 3.20
C ALA A 649 17.49 40.49 4.58
N ASP A 650 16.87 41.06 5.64
CA ASP A 650 16.96 40.54 7.00
C ASP A 650 16.04 39.33 7.20
N VAL A 651 14.87 39.36 6.54
CA VAL A 651 13.81 38.36 6.67
C VAL A 651 13.23 38.01 5.31
N CYS A 652 13.11 36.73 4.99
CA CYS A 652 12.32 36.23 3.88
C CYS A 652 10.99 35.70 4.36
N LEU A 653 9.89 36.12 3.72
CA LEU A 653 8.53 35.72 4.06
C LEU A 653 7.97 34.82 2.96
N VAL A 654 7.75 33.56 3.28
CA VAL A 654 7.14 32.54 2.42
C VAL A 654 5.85 32.08 3.09
N THR A 655 4.74 32.75 2.77
CA THR A 655 3.43 32.55 3.41
C THR A 655 2.43 31.84 2.51
N ALA A 656 2.91 30.94 1.64
CA ALA A 656 2.02 30.18 0.78
C ALA A 656 0.92 29.46 1.58
N LEU A 657 -0.33 29.57 1.13
CA LEU A 657 -1.49 28.95 1.77
C LEU A 657 -1.47 27.43 1.60
N HIS A 658 -0.98 26.97 0.46
CA HIS A 658 -0.68 25.56 0.20
C HIS A 658 0.26 25.47 -1.02
N ASP A 659 1.34 24.70 -0.91
CA ASP A 659 2.30 24.57 -1.98
C ASP A 659 2.96 23.17 -1.97
N GLY A 660 3.24 22.61 -3.14
CA GLY A 660 3.90 21.30 -3.26
C GLY A 660 5.29 21.28 -2.63
N MET A 661 6.11 22.27 -2.91
CA MET A 661 7.45 22.44 -2.33
C MET A 661 7.69 23.87 -1.87
N ASN A 662 7.63 24.84 -2.74
CA ASN A 662 8.06 26.23 -2.64
C ASN A 662 9.59 26.41 -2.69
N LEU A 663 10.10 26.59 -3.89
CA LEU A 663 11.55 26.74 -4.12
C LEU A 663 12.10 28.08 -3.61
N VAL A 664 11.28 29.14 -3.49
CA VAL A 664 11.69 30.46 -2.98
C VAL A 664 12.36 30.34 -1.60
N ALA A 665 11.82 29.50 -0.73
CA ALA A 665 12.42 29.23 0.59
C ALA A 665 13.84 28.66 0.46
N LYS A 666 14.04 27.71 -0.44
CA LYS A 666 15.34 27.08 -0.69
C LYS A 666 16.31 28.03 -1.44
N GLU A 667 15.80 28.84 -2.38
CA GLU A 667 16.56 29.86 -3.09
C GLU A 667 17.11 30.92 -2.12
N PHE A 668 16.27 31.41 -1.20
CA PHE A 668 16.70 32.35 -0.17
C PHE A 668 17.83 31.75 0.68
N VAL A 669 17.65 30.54 1.20
CA VAL A 669 18.65 29.86 2.02
C VAL A 669 19.95 29.63 1.23
N ALA A 670 19.87 29.23 -0.04
CA ALA A 670 21.03 29.00 -0.90
C ALA A 670 21.79 30.31 -1.20
N ALA A 671 21.10 31.46 -1.29
CA ALA A 671 21.68 32.77 -1.58
C ALA A 671 22.39 33.41 -0.38
N ARG A 672 22.16 32.92 0.84
CA ARG A 672 22.73 33.49 2.10
C ARG A 672 24.10 32.91 2.40
N ASP A 673 25.11 33.29 1.67
CA ASP A 673 26.51 32.91 1.88
C ASP A 673 27.14 33.53 3.14
N ASP A 674 26.49 34.54 3.72
CA ASP A 674 26.86 35.22 4.95
C ASP A 674 26.27 34.60 6.23
N ASP A 675 25.46 33.54 6.11
CA ASP A 675 24.70 32.88 7.20
C ASP A 675 23.81 33.85 8.02
N ARG A 676 23.50 35.05 7.49
CA ARG A 676 22.64 36.05 8.11
C ARG A 676 21.28 36.05 7.44
N GLY A 677 20.26 36.45 8.15
CA GLY A 677 18.88 36.47 7.68
C GLY A 677 18.02 35.36 8.30
N ALA A 678 16.74 35.62 8.38
CA ALA A 678 15.77 34.70 8.94
C ALA A 678 14.76 34.29 7.86
N LEU A 679 14.28 33.04 7.89
CA LEU A 679 13.24 32.55 7.03
C LEU A 679 11.95 32.34 7.85
N ILE A 680 10.87 33.05 7.48
CA ILE A 680 9.51 32.76 7.93
C ILE A 680 8.85 31.91 6.86
N LEU A 681 8.42 30.70 7.22
CA LEU A 681 7.98 29.69 6.27
C LEU A 681 6.62 29.12 6.67
N SER A 682 5.69 29.12 5.73
CA SER A 682 4.41 28.44 5.91
C SER A 682 4.57 26.95 6.16
N GLY A 683 3.92 26.43 7.23
CA GLY A 683 3.85 25.00 7.53
C GLY A 683 3.13 24.16 6.45
N PHE A 684 2.45 24.83 5.50
CA PHE A 684 1.68 24.17 4.41
C PHE A 684 2.47 24.08 3.10
N THR A 685 3.79 24.26 3.15
CA THR A 685 4.69 24.01 2.02
C THR A 685 5.48 22.73 2.21
N GLY A 686 5.83 22.03 1.13
CA GLY A 686 6.72 20.88 1.20
C GLY A 686 8.09 21.21 1.80
N ALA A 687 8.61 22.41 1.53
CA ALA A 687 9.89 22.90 2.06
C ALA A 687 9.93 22.95 3.59
N SER A 688 8.80 23.12 4.27
CA SER A 688 8.71 23.09 5.75
C SER A 688 9.12 21.75 6.35
N ARG A 689 9.06 20.65 5.59
CA ARG A 689 9.48 19.31 6.03
C ARG A 689 10.99 19.17 6.10
N GLU A 690 11.72 19.92 5.28
CA GLU A 690 13.18 19.89 5.23
C GLU A 690 13.80 21.08 6.00
N LEU A 691 13.22 22.28 5.93
CA LEU A 691 13.72 23.50 6.54
C LEU A 691 13.11 23.74 7.94
N GLN A 692 13.26 22.80 8.85
CA GLN A 692 12.65 22.85 10.19
C GLN A 692 13.25 23.93 11.10
N ASP A 693 14.43 24.46 10.76
CA ASP A 693 15.05 25.60 11.45
C ASP A 693 14.48 26.96 11.03
N ALA A 694 13.57 27.01 10.05
CA ALA A 694 12.80 28.20 9.72
C ALA A 694 11.80 28.52 10.85
N LEU A 695 11.32 29.78 10.88
CA LEU A 695 10.18 30.16 11.72
C LEU A 695 8.91 29.68 11.05
N LEU A 696 8.43 28.51 11.46
CA LEU A 696 7.24 27.91 10.89
C LEU A 696 5.97 28.60 11.39
N VAL A 697 5.13 29.02 10.45
CA VAL A 697 3.89 29.75 10.73
C VAL A 697 2.70 29.14 10.01
N ASN A 698 1.50 29.36 10.59
CA ASN A 698 0.26 29.22 9.87
C ASN A 698 -0.05 30.53 9.14
N PRO A 699 -0.02 30.59 7.79
CA PRO A 699 -0.23 31.83 7.05
C PRO A 699 -1.64 32.44 7.22
N TYR A 700 -2.61 31.69 7.67
CA TYR A 700 -3.95 32.19 8.03
C TYR A 700 -4.00 32.87 9.40
N ASP A 701 -3.00 32.66 10.24
CA ASP A 701 -2.87 33.33 11.55
C ASP A 701 -2.02 34.59 11.42
N ILE A 702 -2.70 35.70 11.13
CA ILE A 702 -2.09 37.02 10.94
C ILE A 702 -1.29 37.46 12.18
N GLU A 703 -1.76 37.15 13.39
CA GLU A 703 -1.05 37.46 14.64
C GLU A 703 0.26 36.69 14.74
N GLN A 704 0.24 35.40 14.45
CA GLN A 704 1.43 34.55 14.48
C GLN A 704 2.49 35.04 13.46
N VAL A 705 2.06 35.40 12.25
CA VAL A 705 2.98 35.91 11.22
C VAL A 705 3.56 37.25 11.65
N ALA A 706 2.76 38.16 12.20
CA ALA A 706 3.22 39.45 12.73
C ALA A 706 4.24 39.29 13.86
N ASP A 707 4.00 38.35 14.80
CA ASP A 707 4.92 38.05 15.89
C ASP A 707 6.21 37.38 15.38
N ALA A 708 6.11 36.54 14.34
CA ALA A 708 7.28 35.94 13.70
C ALA A 708 8.19 36.98 13.02
N ILE A 709 7.61 38.02 12.39
CA ILE A 709 8.39 39.14 11.84
C ILE A 709 9.20 39.82 12.96
N ARG A 710 8.55 40.17 14.07
CA ARG A 710 9.22 40.77 15.22
C ARG A 710 10.33 39.85 15.73
N TYR A 711 10.03 38.58 15.99
CA TYR A 711 10.99 37.63 16.48
C TYR A 711 12.20 37.49 15.56
N ALA A 712 11.97 37.42 14.24
CA ALA A 712 13.03 37.35 13.24
C ALA A 712 13.98 38.56 13.30
N LEU A 713 13.46 39.78 13.55
CA LEU A 713 14.28 41.00 13.64
C LEU A 713 15.02 41.08 14.97
N GLU A 714 14.44 40.62 16.07
CA GLU A 714 15.03 40.64 17.42
C GLU A 714 15.86 39.39 17.75
N MET A 715 15.90 38.39 16.86
CA MET A 715 16.62 37.12 17.07
C MET A 715 18.09 37.36 17.31
N ASP A 716 18.61 36.67 18.35
CA ASP A 716 20.04 36.71 18.65
C ASP A 716 20.90 36.33 17.42
N PRO A 717 21.95 37.09 17.11
CA PRO A 717 22.78 36.84 15.94
C PRO A 717 23.38 35.42 15.89
N VAL A 718 23.75 34.83 17.05
CA VAL A 718 24.30 33.47 17.14
C VAL A 718 23.23 32.42 16.80
N GLU A 719 21.99 32.62 17.30
CA GLU A 719 20.85 31.74 16.96
C GLU A 719 20.54 31.83 15.48
N ARG A 720 20.48 33.03 14.92
CA ARG A 720 20.19 33.30 13.50
C ARG A 720 21.20 32.59 12.60
N GLU A 721 22.49 32.76 12.87
CA GLU A 721 23.59 32.14 12.14
C GLU A 721 23.52 30.60 12.23
N ALA A 722 23.29 30.05 13.43
CA ALA A 722 23.17 28.62 13.64
C ALA A 722 21.99 28.01 12.86
N ARG A 723 20.82 28.67 12.85
CA ARG A 723 19.65 28.23 12.07
C ARG A 723 19.94 28.26 10.58
N MET A 724 20.49 29.36 10.06
CA MET A 724 20.80 29.50 8.65
C MET A 724 21.85 28.48 8.18
N THR A 725 22.91 28.27 8.95
CA THR A 725 23.94 27.25 8.66
C THR A 725 23.35 25.85 8.54
N ARG A 726 22.42 25.46 9.45
CA ARG A 726 21.75 24.14 9.37
C ARG A 726 20.84 24.05 8.13
N MET A 727 20.04 25.06 7.85
CA MET A 727 19.18 25.06 6.65
C MET A 727 20.03 25.03 5.37
N ARG A 728 21.13 25.78 5.30
CA ARG A 728 22.04 25.76 4.13
C ARG A 728 22.66 24.38 3.94
N ARG A 729 23.02 23.70 4.99
CA ARG A 729 23.54 22.33 4.90
C ARG A 729 22.50 21.42 4.27
N VAL A 730 21.24 21.45 4.73
CA VAL A 730 20.14 20.66 4.17
C VAL A 730 19.97 20.93 2.68
N VAL A 731 19.92 22.20 2.27
CA VAL A 731 19.72 22.58 0.84
C VAL A 731 20.93 22.17 -0.02
N ARG A 732 22.16 22.22 0.51
CA ARG A 732 23.38 21.82 -0.21
C ARG A 732 23.47 20.31 -0.39
N GLU A 733 23.16 19.55 0.64
CA GLU A 733 23.17 18.09 0.62
C GLU A 733 22.04 17.52 -0.26
N ASN A 734 20.85 18.14 -0.22
CA ASN A 734 19.68 17.75 -1.00
C ASN A 734 19.41 18.77 -2.12
N ASN A 735 20.41 19.05 -2.94
CA ASN A 735 20.27 20.00 -4.04
C ASN A 735 19.54 19.40 -5.25
N ILE A 736 19.32 20.20 -6.27
CA ILE A 736 18.58 19.82 -7.49
C ILE A 736 19.22 18.64 -8.23
N TYR A 737 20.57 18.56 -8.22
CA TYR A 737 21.29 17.48 -8.92
C TYR A 737 21.12 16.14 -8.22
N ARG A 738 21.00 16.12 -6.88
CA ARG A 738 20.66 14.93 -6.12
C ARG A 738 19.24 14.48 -6.42
N TRP A 739 18.28 15.40 -6.40
CA TRP A 739 16.89 15.10 -6.76
C TRP A 739 16.79 14.41 -8.12
N ALA A 740 17.50 14.97 -9.12
CA ALA A 740 17.52 14.41 -10.46
C ALA A 740 18.18 13.03 -10.51
N ALA A 741 19.28 12.85 -9.78
CA ALA A 741 20.00 11.57 -9.69
C ALA A 741 19.16 10.48 -9.06
N ASP A 742 18.44 10.79 -7.97
CA ASP A 742 17.58 9.83 -7.26
C ASP A 742 16.41 9.41 -8.17
N LEU A 743 15.76 10.34 -8.85
CA LEU A 743 14.66 10.06 -9.77
C LEU A 743 15.09 9.19 -10.98
N ILE A 744 16.23 9.51 -11.60
CA ILE A 744 16.77 8.70 -12.71
C ILE A 744 17.25 7.33 -12.26
N ALA A 745 17.81 7.23 -11.06
CA ALA A 745 18.21 5.93 -10.51
C ALA A 745 16.99 5.00 -10.36
N GLU A 746 15.91 5.47 -9.76
CA GLU A 746 14.67 4.72 -9.61
C GLU A 746 14.07 4.34 -10.97
N LEU A 747 13.97 5.29 -11.91
CA LEU A 747 13.49 5.02 -13.26
C LEU A 747 14.31 3.95 -13.98
N SER A 748 15.63 3.97 -13.82
CA SER A 748 16.53 2.99 -14.46
C SER A 748 16.44 1.58 -13.85
N GLU A 749 15.99 1.46 -12.60
CA GLU A 749 15.87 0.20 -11.86
C GLU A 749 14.50 -0.48 -12.04
N ILE A 750 13.54 0.18 -12.67
CA ILE A 750 12.23 -0.40 -13.02
C ILE A 750 12.44 -1.63 -13.89
N ARG A 751 11.89 -2.76 -13.44
CA ARG A 751 11.88 -4.01 -14.17
C ARG A 751 10.61 -4.10 -14.99
N LEU A 752 10.77 -4.12 -16.31
CA LEU A 752 9.66 -4.41 -17.21
C LEU A 752 9.37 -5.92 -17.15
N GLU A 753 8.12 -6.31 -16.90
CA GLU A 753 7.71 -7.71 -17.03
C GLU A 753 7.85 -8.12 -18.50
N LYS A 754 8.69 -9.11 -18.76
CA LYS A 754 8.76 -9.70 -20.10
C LYS A 754 7.44 -10.42 -20.35
N GLU A 755 6.71 -10.04 -21.38
CA GLU A 755 5.61 -10.86 -21.90
C GLU A 755 6.10 -12.30 -22.04
N VAL A 756 5.55 -13.21 -21.23
CA VAL A 756 5.66 -14.64 -21.49
C VAL A 756 4.88 -14.88 -22.77
N SER A 757 5.57 -14.94 -23.89
CA SER A 757 4.98 -15.37 -25.16
C SER A 757 4.40 -16.77 -24.93
N ILE A 758 3.11 -16.84 -24.62
CA ILE A 758 2.34 -18.08 -24.70
C ILE A 758 2.36 -18.45 -26.18
N GLY A 759 3.32 -19.30 -26.54
CA GLY A 759 3.40 -19.86 -27.86
C GLY A 759 2.03 -20.48 -28.19
N LYS A 760 1.40 -19.96 -29.24
CA LYS A 760 0.29 -20.65 -29.87
C LYS A 760 0.81 -22.00 -30.35
N ALA A 761 0.44 -23.06 -29.61
CA ALA A 761 0.53 -24.44 -30.10
C ALA A 761 -0.70 -24.74 -30.95
#